data_421b9228f6a637543ba47ac9727dd3af
#
_entry.id   421b9228f6a637543ba47ac9727dd3af
#
_cell.length_a   1.000
_cell.length_b   1.000
_cell.length_c   1.000
_cell.angle_alpha   90.00
_cell.angle_beta   90.00
_cell.angle_gamma   90.00
#
_symmetry.space_group_name_H-M   'P 1'
#
loop_
_entity.id
_entity.type
_entity.pdbx_description
1 polymer ?
#
loop_
_entity_poly.entity_id
_entity_poly.type
_entity_poly.pdbx_seq_one_letter_code
_entity_poly.pdbx_strand_id
1 'polypeptide(L)'
;KVQVWYKRQMPPYQLQQLQQLMIATVKRLQETAVTPAQRLEEYRRDALISLAGFAGMEILKRTSPGLFAGAKVLRSLLVLGIARKFIQNGVQGVVKDRQPNADTLTATAVIASVLAGKPESSLTLLALSNGAEMLTSYAAEKARTHISGLLSLDQRYVWLVEGDTEKKVPVEQVKVGDTIAAHTGEKIVVDGRVLAGDAAVNQASITGESNPAMKHAESPVYAGSVVEAGELIIKVEKVGEDTSLAHIVHLVEEAQNRKAPVQNFADKMANFLVPVSFIGAGIVYGATRDWQRVLNLLFIDFSCGLKLSTATAMSAAIGAAAKRGILIKGGNYIEALAETDTVVLDKTGTLTVGIPQIAFTKTAKGVEEKEMILLASSAEQHSVHPLAVAIQKYVEEQAWTSPQHKSSKTIVARGMLAEVPDFEGYKGGMIRVGSRKFLRENGIDVDASLLEGVECKNLLYVARDAELLGIIGIEDPVRAKMKKTLNQMRRHGVDEIVMLTGDSKAVAAEVARSMDIDSYHAEILPEDKSHYVNKLKQRGTVMMVGDGINDAPALAFADVGVSLGGRQTDIAAESSAVTIHSEDPERLIETLQLGRRTMDLVHQNFMATILVNSSAMLLGALGKISPLWAAVIHNTATLAVVLNSCRILNQNKTGFFARNRRAA
;
A
#
# COMPACT_ATOMS: atom_id res chain seq x y z
N LYS A 1 5.40 -23.68 -11.86
CA LYS A 1 5.56 -24.98 -12.60
C LYS A 1 7.00 -25.49 -12.54
N VAL A 2 8.02 -24.66 -12.68
CA VAL A 2 9.44 -25.05 -12.58
C VAL A 2 9.78 -25.53 -11.16
N GLN A 3 9.36 -24.83 -10.10
CA GLN A 3 9.59 -25.23 -8.71
C GLN A 3 8.93 -26.58 -8.35
N VAL A 4 7.74 -26.86 -8.90
CA VAL A 4 7.02 -28.14 -8.66
C VAL A 4 7.69 -29.30 -9.41
N TRP A 5 8.25 -29.03 -10.59
CA TRP A 5 8.98 -30.03 -11.37
C TRP A 5 10.30 -30.43 -10.68
N TYR A 6 11.06 -29.45 -10.15
CA TYR A 6 12.30 -29.72 -9.41
C TYR A 6 12.05 -30.45 -8.07
N LYS A 7 10.98 -30.14 -7.34
CA LYS A 7 10.63 -30.86 -6.08
C LYS A 7 10.40 -32.36 -6.25
N ARG A 8 10.07 -32.83 -7.46
CA ARG A 8 9.84 -34.27 -7.74
C ARG A 8 11.10 -35.06 -8.11
N GLN A 9 12.22 -34.43 -8.42
CA GLN A 9 13.41 -35.11 -8.94
C GLN A 9 14.71 -34.84 -8.17
N MET A 10 14.74 -33.95 -7.18
CA MET A 10 15.98 -33.66 -6.43
C MET A 10 15.89 -34.03 -4.95
N PRO A 11 16.99 -34.56 -4.37
CA PRO A 11 17.09 -34.79 -2.93
C PRO A 11 16.99 -33.48 -2.13
N PRO A 12 16.43 -33.47 -0.89
CA PRO A 12 16.22 -32.25 -0.11
C PRO A 12 17.44 -31.37 0.10
N TYR A 13 18.63 -31.95 0.22
CA TYR A 13 19.88 -31.19 0.39
C TYR A 13 20.29 -30.40 -0.87
N GLN A 14 20.01 -30.93 -2.06
CA GLN A 14 20.28 -30.21 -3.31
C GLN A 14 19.27 -29.07 -3.53
N LEU A 15 18.02 -29.25 -3.08
CA LEU A 15 17.00 -28.21 -3.10
C LEU A 15 17.40 -27.03 -2.21
N GLN A 16 17.98 -27.31 -1.03
CA GLN A 16 18.47 -26.30 -0.09
C GLN A 16 19.70 -25.55 -0.64
N GLN A 17 20.62 -26.26 -1.29
CA GLN A 17 21.75 -25.62 -1.98
C GLN A 17 21.30 -24.73 -3.14
N LEU A 18 20.32 -25.19 -3.94
CA LEU A 18 19.76 -24.42 -5.04
C LEU A 18 19.03 -23.16 -4.55
N GLN A 19 18.29 -23.27 -3.45
CA GLN A 19 17.67 -22.13 -2.78
C GLN A 19 18.71 -21.13 -2.28
N GLN A 20 19.76 -21.57 -1.61
CA GLN A 20 20.87 -20.71 -1.16
C GLN A 20 21.59 -20.06 -2.34
N LEU A 21 21.83 -20.79 -3.43
CA LEU A 21 22.42 -20.25 -4.64
C LEU A 21 21.53 -19.21 -5.33
N MET A 22 20.24 -19.48 -5.41
CA MET A 22 19.25 -18.51 -5.91
C MET A 22 19.19 -17.24 -5.05
N ILE A 23 19.13 -17.39 -3.73
CA ILE A 23 19.14 -16.26 -2.79
C ILE A 23 20.45 -15.46 -2.94
N ALA A 24 21.60 -16.14 -2.98
CA ALA A 24 22.90 -15.49 -3.19
C ALA A 24 23.00 -14.80 -4.55
N THR A 25 22.43 -15.38 -5.61
CA THR A 25 22.40 -14.80 -6.95
C THR A 25 21.47 -13.60 -7.02
N VAL A 26 20.29 -13.68 -6.42
CA VAL A 26 19.34 -12.55 -6.29
C VAL A 26 19.97 -11.42 -5.48
N LYS A 27 20.61 -11.74 -4.34
CA LYS A 27 21.32 -10.77 -3.52
C LYS A 27 22.46 -10.10 -4.28
N ARG A 28 23.23 -10.86 -5.06
CA ARG A 28 24.31 -10.34 -5.94
C ARG A 28 23.77 -9.46 -7.08
N LEU A 29 22.61 -9.81 -7.66
CA LEU A 29 21.95 -9.00 -8.68
C LEU A 29 21.35 -7.71 -8.06
N GLN A 30 20.89 -7.75 -6.83
CA GLN A 30 20.44 -6.56 -6.09
C GLN A 30 21.62 -5.66 -5.69
N GLU A 31 22.75 -6.22 -5.28
CA GLU A 31 23.99 -5.48 -4.96
C GLU A 31 24.64 -4.84 -6.20
N THR A 32 24.42 -5.39 -7.40
CA THR A 32 24.87 -4.82 -8.69
C THR A 32 23.89 -3.85 -9.31
N ALA A 33 22.66 -3.75 -8.79
CA ALA A 33 21.68 -2.78 -9.24
C ALA A 33 22.07 -1.38 -8.75
N VAL A 34 22.43 -0.49 -9.67
CA VAL A 34 22.73 0.92 -9.39
C VAL A 34 21.54 1.55 -8.67
N THR A 35 21.76 2.02 -7.44
CA THR A 35 20.70 2.67 -6.66
C THR A 35 20.24 3.98 -7.31
N PRO A 36 19.00 4.44 -7.08
CA PRO A 36 18.52 5.72 -7.61
C PRO A 36 19.42 6.90 -7.25
N ALA A 37 19.96 6.92 -6.03
CA ALA A 37 20.91 7.93 -5.59
C ALA A 37 22.25 7.89 -6.38
N GLN A 38 22.78 6.69 -6.63
CA GLN A 38 23.98 6.50 -7.47
C GLN A 38 23.72 6.95 -8.92
N ARG A 39 22.54 6.68 -9.47
CA ARG A 39 22.14 7.18 -10.80
C ARG A 39 22.10 8.69 -10.87
N LEU A 40 21.54 9.35 -9.85
CA LEU A 40 21.49 10.79 -9.78
C LEU A 40 22.91 11.40 -9.76
N GLU A 41 23.84 10.77 -9.03
CA GLU A 41 25.24 11.21 -8.98
C GLU A 41 25.97 11.03 -10.32
N GLU A 42 25.68 9.93 -11.04
CA GLU A 42 26.15 9.74 -12.40
C GLU A 42 25.62 10.83 -13.37
N TYR A 43 24.32 11.12 -13.35
CA TYR A 43 23.73 12.17 -14.17
C TYR A 43 24.29 13.57 -13.83
N ARG A 44 24.50 13.85 -12.55
CA ARG A 44 25.16 15.09 -12.11
C ARG A 44 26.58 15.21 -12.67
N ARG A 45 27.37 14.16 -12.62
CA ARG A 45 28.72 14.13 -13.20
C ARG A 45 28.70 14.32 -14.71
N ASP A 46 27.82 13.60 -15.43
CA ASP A 46 27.69 13.66 -16.88
C ASP A 46 27.20 15.06 -17.34
N ALA A 47 26.30 15.68 -16.59
CA ALA A 47 25.85 17.05 -16.82
C ALA A 47 26.98 18.07 -16.62
N LEU A 48 27.77 17.94 -15.54
CA LEU A 48 28.92 18.81 -15.27
C LEU A 48 30.00 18.68 -16.35
N ILE A 49 30.32 17.48 -16.80
CA ILE A 49 31.29 17.23 -17.87
C ILE A 49 30.82 17.84 -19.19
N SER A 50 29.54 17.67 -19.55
CA SER A 50 28.97 18.21 -20.76
C SER A 50 28.93 19.75 -20.74
N LEU A 51 28.57 20.32 -19.60
CA LEU A 51 28.53 21.77 -19.39
C LEU A 51 29.94 22.40 -19.43
N ALA A 52 30.90 21.76 -18.77
CA ALA A 52 32.30 22.22 -18.80
C ALA A 52 32.90 22.14 -20.20
N GLY A 53 32.63 21.04 -20.94
CA GLY A 53 33.02 20.89 -22.34
C GLY A 53 32.39 22.00 -23.23
N PHE A 54 31.10 22.28 -23.05
CA PHE A 54 30.40 23.34 -23.77
C PHE A 54 31.01 24.71 -23.46
N ALA A 55 31.17 25.04 -22.17
CA ALA A 55 31.75 26.32 -21.76
C ALA A 55 33.17 26.52 -22.27
N GLY A 56 34.01 25.47 -22.16
CA GLY A 56 35.37 25.47 -22.66
C GLY A 56 35.44 25.69 -24.16
N MET A 57 34.52 25.07 -24.94
CA MET A 57 34.44 25.25 -26.39
C MET A 57 33.98 26.64 -26.78
N GLU A 58 33.01 27.19 -26.06
CA GLU A 58 32.51 28.55 -26.34
C GLU A 58 33.57 29.62 -25.96
N ILE A 59 34.31 29.43 -24.88
CA ILE A 59 35.44 30.28 -24.47
C ILE A 59 36.52 30.22 -25.57
N LEU A 60 36.92 29.02 -25.99
CA LEU A 60 37.95 28.86 -27.04
C LEU A 60 37.55 29.54 -28.36
N LYS A 61 36.26 29.41 -28.74
CA LYS A 61 35.71 30.05 -29.92
C LYS A 61 35.77 31.58 -29.88
N ARG A 62 35.56 32.18 -28.69
CA ARG A 62 35.60 33.64 -28.49
C ARG A 62 36.99 34.17 -28.31
N THR A 63 37.86 33.48 -27.59
CA THR A 63 39.22 33.95 -27.26
C THR A 63 40.24 33.67 -28.34
N SER A 64 40.09 32.56 -29.06
CA SER A 64 41.08 32.12 -30.05
C SER A 64 40.43 31.46 -31.27
N PRO A 65 39.73 32.25 -32.15
CA PRO A 65 39.00 31.72 -33.30
C PRO A 65 39.86 30.88 -34.26
N GLY A 66 41.14 31.23 -34.46
CA GLY A 66 42.07 30.49 -35.28
C GLY A 66 42.40 29.10 -34.74
N LEU A 67 42.70 29.00 -33.45
CA LEU A 67 42.92 27.73 -32.78
C LEU A 67 41.63 26.89 -32.77
N PHE A 68 40.49 27.51 -32.57
CA PHE A 68 39.19 26.85 -32.64
C PHE A 68 38.96 26.23 -34.02
N ALA A 69 39.22 26.93 -35.11
CA ALA A 69 39.07 26.40 -36.47
C ALA A 69 40.05 25.25 -36.76
N GLY A 70 41.32 25.37 -36.34
CA GLY A 70 42.37 24.36 -36.55
C GLY A 70 42.13 23.09 -35.69
N ALA A 71 41.49 23.19 -34.56
CA ALA A 71 41.26 22.08 -33.61
C ALA A 71 40.01 21.22 -33.96
N LYS A 72 39.55 21.15 -35.21
CA LYS A 72 38.32 20.46 -35.61
C LYS A 72 38.32 18.97 -35.17
N VAL A 73 39.42 18.24 -35.37
CA VAL A 73 39.56 16.82 -35.00
C VAL A 73 39.48 16.68 -33.50
N LEU A 74 40.20 17.51 -32.74
CA LEU A 74 40.20 17.46 -31.27
C LEU A 74 38.82 17.73 -30.69
N ARG A 75 38.09 18.71 -31.23
CA ARG A 75 36.70 19.04 -30.87
C ARG A 75 35.76 17.87 -31.13
N SER A 76 35.92 17.20 -32.27
CA SER A 76 35.13 16.01 -32.64
C SER A 76 35.40 14.82 -31.66
N LEU A 77 36.68 14.60 -31.32
CA LEU A 77 37.06 13.56 -30.35
C LEU A 77 36.52 13.86 -28.94
N LEU A 78 36.55 15.11 -28.52
CA LEU A 78 36.00 15.54 -27.24
C LEU A 78 34.48 15.24 -27.18
N VAL A 79 33.73 15.64 -28.22
CA VAL A 79 32.28 15.38 -28.27
C VAL A 79 31.96 13.88 -28.27
N LEU A 80 32.68 13.08 -29.05
CA LEU A 80 32.52 11.62 -29.06
C LEU A 80 32.87 10.98 -27.72
N GLY A 81 33.89 11.52 -27.02
CA GLY A 81 34.28 11.09 -25.68
C GLY A 81 33.17 11.37 -24.64
N ILE A 82 32.57 12.55 -24.69
CA ILE A 82 31.42 12.94 -23.81
C ILE A 82 30.19 12.09 -24.15
N ALA A 83 29.94 11.82 -25.42
CA ALA A 83 28.81 11.02 -25.88
C ALA A 83 29.04 9.49 -25.74
N ARG A 84 30.20 9.05 -25.21
CA ARG A 84 30.58 7.62 -25.17
C ARG A 84 29.50 6.73 -24.61
N LYS A 85 28.84 7.13 -23.50
CA LYS A 85 27.79 6.36 -22.85
C LYS A 85 26.58 6.15 -23.77
N PHE A 86 26.11 7.22 -24.42
CA PHE A 86 25.01 7.14 -25.39
C PHE A 86 25.37 6.27 -26.58
N ILE A 87 26.61 6.36 -27.08
CA ILE A 87 27.08 5.54 -28.21
C ILE A 87 27.14 4.06 -27.79
N GLN A 88 27.68 3.76 -26.63
CA GLN A 88 27.75 2.37 -26.13
C GLN A 88 26.36 1.77 -25.94
N ASN A 89 25.45 2.47 -25.24
CA ASN A 89 24.09 2.02 -25.01
C ASN A 89 23.28 1.92 -26.30
N GLY A 90 23.44 2.89 -27.19
CA GLY A 90 22.76 2.91 -28.49
C GLY A 90 23.18 1.76 -29.38
N VAL A 91 24.49 1.46 -29.45
CA VAL A 91 25.02 0.29 -30.17
C VAL A 91 24.57 -1.01 -29.54
N GLN A 92 24.57 -1.11 -28.19
CA GLN A 92 24.09 -2.28 -27.49
C GLN A 92 22.60 -2.54 -27.79
N GLY A 93 21.75 -1.52 -27.80
CA GLY A 93 20.33 -1.63 -28.16
C GLY A 93 20.12 -2.22 -29.55
N VAL A 94 20.89 -1.77 -30.55
CA VAL A 94 20.77 -2.27 -31.92
C VAL A 94 21.38 -3.67 -32.09
N VAL A 95 22.59 -3.91 -31.54
CA VAL A 95 23.35 -5.14 -31.82
C VAL A 95 22.90 -6.29 -30.92
N LYS A 96 22.72 -6.03 -29.63
CA LYS A 96 22.39 -7.05 -28.62
C LYS A 96 20.89 -7.25 -28.47
N ASP A 97 20.15 -6.16 -28.31
CA ASP A 97 18.71 -6.20 -28.02
C ASP A 97 17.88 -6.22 -29.32
N ARG A 98 18.52 -6.02 -30.49
CA ARG A 98 17.89 -5.92 -31.82
C ARG A 98 16.75 -4.89 -31.89
N GLN A 99 16.77 -3.89 -31.02
CA GLN A 99 15.80 -2.81 -30.98
C GLN A 99 16.53 -1.48 -30.75
N PRO A 100 16.41 -0.50 -31.67
CA PRO A 100 16.95 0.83 -31.42
C PRO A 100 16.20 1.48 -30.26
N ASN A 101 16.94 2.18 -29.40
CA ASN A 101 16.45 2.86 -28.20
C ASN A 101 16.73 4.38 -28.29
N ALA A 102 16.34 5.13 -27.26
CA ALA A 102 16.58 6.56 -27.14
C ALA A 102 18.06 6.94 -27.29
N ASP A 103 18.96 6.15 -26.67
CA ASP A 103 20.40 6.37 -26.76
C ASP A 103 20.90 6.17 -28.22
N THR A 104 20.24 5.31 -29.01
CA THR A 104 20.50 5.14 -30.45
C THR A 104 20.18 6.41 -31.22
N LEU A 105 19.08 7.10 -30.93
CA LEU A 105 18.73 8.39 -31.52
C LEU A 105 19.81 9.44 -31.22
N THR A 106 20.13 9.61 -29.94
CA THR A 106 21.13 10.59 -29.47
C THR A 106 22.50 10.28 -30.06
N ALA A 107 22.95 9.02 -30.05
CA ALA A 107 24.23 8.62 -30.65
C ALA A 107 24.27 8.90 -32.15
N THR A 108 23.20 8.59 -32.89
CA THR A 108 23.11 8.85 -34.32
C THR A 108 23.15 10.34 -34.61
N ALA A 109 22.45 11.16 -33.84
CA ALA A 109 22.45 12.61 -33.97
C ALA A 109 23.83 13.23 -33.69
N VAL A 110 24.53 12.74 -32.65
CA VAL A 110 25.91 13.16 -32.34
C VAL A 110 26.86 12.83 -33.50
N ILE A 111 26.85 11.59 -33.97
CA ILE A 111 27.69 11.11 -35.07
C ILE A 111 27.40 11.91 -36.34
N ALA A 112 26.12 12.11 -36.68
CA ALA A 112 25.70 12.87 -37.84
C ALA A 112 26.18 14.36 -37.77
N SER A 113 26.12 14.99 -36.61
CA SER A 113 26.60 16.35 -36.37
C SER A 113 28.12 16.46 -36.52
N VAL A 114 28.86 15.47 -36.00
CA VAL A 114 30.34 15.39 -36.18
C VAL A 114 30.71 15.21 -37.66
N LEU A 115 30.01 14.36 -38.37
CA LEU A 115 30.23 14.16 -39.83
C LEU A 115 29.87 15.38 -40.64
N ALA A 116 28.82 16.12 -40.25
CA ALA A 116 28.43 17.41 -40.82
C ALA A 116 29.42 18.56 -40.52
N GLY A 117 30.46 18.28 -39.71
CA GLY A 117 31.50 19.27 -39.40
C GLY A 117 31.10 20.29 -38.32
N LYS A 118 30.01 20.05 -37.57
CA LYS A 118 29.46 20.93 -36.52
C LYS A 118 29.41 20.23 -35.15
N PRO A 119 30.53 19.73 -34.58
CA PRO A 119 30.54 19.00 -33.32
C PRO A 119 30.04 19.85 -32.14
N GLU A 120 30.21 21.17 -32.17
CA GLU A 120 29.72 22.10 -31.15
C GLU A 120 28.20 22.05 -30.94
N SER A 121 27.44 21.81 -32.01
CA SER A 121 25.98 21.71 -31.95
C SER A 121 25.56 20.49 -31.10
N SER A 122 26.26 19.36 -31.27
CA SER A 122 26.01 18.18 -30.46
C SER A 122 26.36 18.39 -28.99
N LEU A 123 27.43 19.13 -28.68
CA LEU A 123 27.84 19.38 -27.32
C LEU A 123 26.82 20.25 -26.56
N THR A 124 26.27 21.29 -27.24
CA THR A 124 25.18 22.09 -26.69
C THR A 124 23.97 21.24 -26.32
N LEU A 125 23.62 20.29 -27.23
CA LEU A 125 22.48 19.40 -27.03
C LEU A 125 22.73 18.37 -25.95
N LEU A 126 23.94 17.79 -25.88
CA LEU A 126 24.33 16.87 -24.80
C LEU A 126 24.31 17.57 -23.43
N ALA A 127 24.81 18.81 -23.34
CA ALA A 127 24.76 19.57 -22.09
C ALA A 127 23.34 19.85 -21.64
N LEU A 128 22.44 20.20 -22.59
CA LEU A 128 21.03 20.43 -22.28
C LEU A 128 20.32 19.13 -21.89
N SER A 129 20.55 18.04 -22.63
CA SER A 129 19.95 16.72 -22.38
C SER A 129 20.39 16.17 -21.01
N ASN A 130 21.70 16.11 -20.76
CA ASN A 130 22.23 15.63 -19.47
C ASN A 130 21.78 16.52 -18.30
N GLY A 131 21.69 17.84 -18.50
CA GLY A 131 21.15 18.76 -17.49
C GLY A 131 19.68 18.53 -17.18
N ALA A 132 18.87 18.30 -18.21
CA ALA A 132 17.45 17.98 -18.05
C ALA A 132 17.25 16.60 -17.40
N GLU A 133 18.06 15.59 -17.76
CA GLU A 133 18.02 14.26 -17.18
C GLU A 133 18.42 14.27 -15.69
N MET A 134 19.41 15.09 -15.32
CA MET A 134 19.77 15.36 -13.91
C MET A 134 18.60 16.00 -13.16
N LEU A 135 17.96 17.03 -13.71
CA LEU A 135 16.85 17.73 -13.05
C LEU A 135 15.61 16.83 -12.89
N THR A 136 15.27 16.04 -13.91
CA THR A 136 14.13 15.12 -13.86
C THR A 136 14.39 13.98 -12.89
N SER A 137 15.61 13.43 -12.88
CA SER A 137 16.02 12.40 -11.92
C SER A 137 16.05 12.93 -10.48
N TYR A 138 16.51 14.16 -10.28
CA TYR A 138 16.46 14.83 -8.98
C TYR A 138 15.02 15.03 -8.49
N ALA A 139 14.11 15.47 -9.36
CA ALA A 139 12.69 15.64 -9.02
C ALA A 139 12.03 14.30 -8.64
N ALA A 140 12.32 13.24 -9.41
CA ALA A 140 11.82 11.89 -9.15
C ALA A 140 12.39 11.32 -7.83
N GLU A 141 13.69 11.50 -7.58
CA GLU A 141 14.34 11.05 -6.35
C GLU A 141 13.81 11.81 -5.14
N LYS A 142 13.66 13.14 -5.25
CA LYS A 142 13.08 13.94 -4.17
C LYS A 142 11.64 13.53 -3.84
N ALA A 143 10.85 13.14 -4.85
CA ALA A 143 9.51 12.59 -4.63
C ALA A 143 9.58 11.27 -3.84
N ARG A 144 10.55 10.39 -4.12
CA ARG A 144 10.76 9.11 -3.42
C ARG A 144 11.27 9.32 -1.99
N THR A 145 12.31 10.10 -1.80
CA THR A 145 12.92 10.35 -0.48
C THR A 145 12.00 11.11 0.46
N HIS A 146 11.11 11.95 -0.07
CA HIS A 146 10.10 12.61 0.75
C HIS A 146 9.12 11.61 1.41
N ILE A 147 8.97 10.44 0.84
CA ILE A 147 8.13 9.34 1.36
C ILE A 147 8.86 8.63 2.50
N SER A 148 10.10 8.23 2.28
CA SER A 148 10.92 7.54 3.31
C SER A 148 11.21 8.45 4.51
N GLY A 149 11.46 9.75 4.29
CA GLY A 149 11.72 10.71 5.36
C GLY A 149 10.51 11.01 6.25
N LEU A 150 9.29 10.77 5.77
CA LEU A 150 8.07 10.94 6.58
C LEU A 150 7.78 9.75 7.50
N LEU A 151 8.39 8.61 7.21
CA LEU A 151 8.32 7.38 8.01
C LEU A 151 9.58 7.19 8.87
N SER A 152 10.56 8.10 8.79
CA SER A 152 11.81 7.99 9.55
C SER A 152 11.63 8.33 11.04
N LEU A 153 12.30 7.59 11.88
CA LEU A 153 12.43 7.86 13.31
C LEU A 153 13.60 8.83 13.51
N ASP A 154 13.31 10.14 13.65
CA ASP A 154 14.34 11.17 13.92
C ASP A 154 14.82 11.19 15.37
N GLN A 155 14.26 10.36 16.24
CA GLN A 155 14.63 10.30 17.65
C GLN A 155 15.87 9.42 17.86
N ARG A 156 16.93 10.01 18.42
CA ARG A 156 18.20 9.33 18.62
C ARG A 156 18.37 8.74 20.03
N TYR A 157 17.51 9.11 20.97
CA TYR A 157 17.63 8.73 22.39
C TYR A 157 16.27 8.33 22.94
N VAL A 158 16.30 7.44 23.94
CA VAL A 158 15.14 7.00 24.72
C VAL A 158 15.48 7.01 26.20
N TRP A 159 14.48 6.94 27.05
CA TRP A 159 14.62 6.83 28.49
C TRP A 159 14.52 5.36 28.90
N LEU A 160 15.64 4.73 29.21
CA LEU A 160 15.71 3.37 29.75
C LEU A 160 15.39 3.41 31.23
N VAL A 161 14.44 2.58 31.68
CA VAL A 161 14.04 2.48 33.09
C VAL A 161 14.82 1.36 33.76
N GLU A 162 15.66 1.74 34.74
CA GLU A 162 16.44 0.80 35.58
C GLU A 162 16.01 1.01 37.05
N GLY A 163 15.10 0.16 37.55
CA GLY A 163 14.48 0.34 38.88
C GLY A 163 13.63 1.61 38.91
N ASP A 164 13.93 2.54 39.83
CA ASP A 164 13.22 3.81 40.00
C ASP A 164 13.90 4.99 39.25
N THR A 165 14.87 4.71 38.37
CA THR A 165 15.62 5.76 37.67
C THR A 165 15.49 5.62 36.16
N GLU A 166 15.37 6.77 35.50
CA GLU A 166 15.37 6.88 34.05
C GLU A 166 16.73 7.34 33.55
N LYS A 167 17.29 6.62 32.60
CA LYS A 167 18.58 6.92 32.01
C LYS A 167 18.42 7.14 30.50
N LYS A 168 18.86 8.30 30.04
CA LYS A 168 18.86 8.62 28.61
C LYS A 168 19.94 7.84 27.87
N VAL A 169 19.53 6.94 26.95
CA VAL A 169 20.42 6.08 26.17
C VAL A 169 20.15 6.23 24.67
N PRO A 170 21.16 6.02 23.79
CA PRO A 170 20.94 5.91 22.35
C PRO A 170 19.98 4.76 22.02
N VAL A 171 19.11 4.95 21.00
CA VAL A 171 18.11 3.94 20.57
C VAL A 171 18.78 2.61 20.20
N GLU A 172 19.98 2.64 19.63
CA GLU A 172 20.73 1.46 19.21
C GLU A 172 21.17 0.56 20.37
N GLN A 173 21.12 1.05 21.61
CA GLN A 173 21.48 0.29 22.81
C GLN A 173 20.29 -0.45 23.43
N VAL A 174 19.06 -0.11 23.01
CA VAL A 174 17.82 -0.73 23.52
C VAL A 174 17.66 -2.15 22.97
N LYS A 175 17.29 -3.08 23.85
CA LYS A 175 17.10 -4.49 23.52
C LYS A 175 15.68 -4.95 23.80
N VAL A 176 15.29 -6.03 23.15
CA VAL A 176 14.03 -6.73 23.46
C VAL A 176 14.05 -7.16 24.93
N GLY A 177 12.97 -6.87 25.66
CA GLY A 177 12.83 -7.15 27.09
C GLY A 177 13.20 -5.98 28.00
N ASP A 178 13.84 -4.91 27.48
CA ASP A 178 14.08 -3.68 28.23
C ASP A 178 12.76 -2.96 28.56
N THR A 179 12.82 -2.06 29.50
CA THR A 179 11.70 -1.17 29.85
C THR A 179 12.10 0.27 29.54
N ILE A 180 11.27 0.98 28.79
CA ILE A 180 11.50 2.39 28.46
C ILE A 180 10.35 3.28 28.94
N ALA A 181 10.65 4.54 29.22
CA ALA A 181 9.64 5.58 29.44
C ALA A 181 9.45 6.43 28.17
N ALA A 182 8.22 6.84 27.91
CA ALA A 182 7.88 7.76 26.83
C ALA A 182 7.01 8.88 27.38
N HIS A 183 7.50 10.12 27.30
CA HIS A 183 6.87 11.31 27.87
C HIS A 183 6.08 12.11 26.81
N THR A 184 5.23 13.01 27.27
CA THR A 184 4.46 13.91 26.39
C THR A 184 5.37 14.63 25.38
N GLY A 185 5.03 14.56 24.09
CA GLY A 185 5.75 15.15 22.98
C GLY A 185 6.83 14.24 22.38
N GLU A 186 7.14 13.10 22.99
CA GLU A 186 8.15 12.16 22.49
C GLU A 186 7.57 11.15 21.51
N LYS A 187 8.42 10.70 20.58
CA LYS A 187 8.11 9.57 19.70
C LYS A 187 8.46 8.26 20.39
N ILE A 188 7.60 7.28 20.28
CA ILE A 188 7.89 5.89 20.61
C ILE A 188 8.73 5.31 19.47
N VAL A 189 9.90 4.71 19.79
CA VAL A 189 10.85 4.20 18.79
C VAL A 189 10.94 2.68 18.75
N VAL A 190 10.12 2.00 19.54
CA VAL A 190 10.05 0.54 19.68
C VAL A 190 8.60 0.07 19.51
N ASP A 191 8.40 -1.20 19.18
CA ASP A 191 7.12 -1.84 19.40
C ASP A 191 7.14 -2.52 20.77
N GLY A 192 6.04 -2.43 21.52
CA GLY A 192 5.96 -2.98 22.86
C GLY A 192 4.57 -2.91 23.48
N ARG A 193 4.51 -3.28 24.76
CA ARG A 193 3.30 -3.20 25.60
C ARG A 193 3.50 -2.23 26.73
N VAL A 194 2.45 -1.51 27.02
CA VAL A 194 2.39 -0.62 28.19
C VAL A 194 2.37 -1.45 29.46
N LEU A 195 3.32 -1.24 30.37
CA LEU A 195 3.35 -1.83 31.70
C LEU A 195 2.59 -0.97 32.72
N ALA A 196 2.73 0.36 32.60
CA ALA A 196 2.09 1.32 33.50
C ALA A 196 1.94 2.69 32.81
N GLY A 197 1.03 3.51 33.30
CA GLY A 197 0.74 4.84 32.79
C GLY A 197 -0.45 4.85 31.85
N ASP A 198 -0.97 6.08 31.65
CA ASP A 198 -2.10 6.37 30.77
C ASP A 198 -1.72 7.54 29.86
N ALA A 199 -1.89 7.38 28.56
CA ALA A 199 -1.55 8.43 27.60
C ALA A 199 -2.44 8.42 26.36
N ALA A 200 -2.64 9.61 25.82
CA ALA A 200 -3.17 9.81 24.48
C ALA A 200 -2.02 9.71 23.47
N VAL A 201 -2.06 8.71 22.61
CA VAL A 201 -0.99 8.41 21.65
C VAL A 201 -1.48 8.57 20.22
N ASN A 202 -0.85 9.46 19.48
CA ASN A 202 -1.11 9.66 18.05
C ASN A 202 -0.38 8.58 17.24
N GLN A 203 -1.15 7.73 16.58
CA GLN A 203 -0.66 6.62 15.75
C GLN A 203 -0.84 6.88 14.25
N ALA A 204 -1.05 8.14 13.85
CA ALA A 204 -1.32 8.51 12.46
C ALA A 204 -0.22 8.09 11.46
N SER A 205 1.02 7.95 11.92
CA SER A 205 2.15 7.45 11.10
C SER A 205 1.98 5.99 10.65
N ILE A 206 1.17 5.20 11.37
CA ILE A 206 0.94 3.77 11.13
C ILE A 206 -0.48 3.54 10.62
N THR A 207 -1.48 4.03 11.36
CA THR A 207 -2.90 3.79 11.06
C THR A 207 -3.49 4.83 10.11
N GLY A 208 -2.84 5.97 9.95
CA GLY A 208 -3.38 7.12 9.20
C GLY A 208 -4.52 7.86 9.91
N GLU A 209 -4.88 7.46 11.13
CA GLU A 209 -5.93 8.10 11.92
C GLU A 209 -5.37 9.28 12.71
N SER A 210 -6.05 10.43 12.63
CA SER A 210 -5.57 11.67 13.27
C SER A 210 -6.00 11.80 14.72
N ASN A 211 -6.97 10.98 15.18
CA ASN A 211 -7.43 11.03 16.56
C ASN A 211 -6.49 10.20 17.44
N PRO A 212 -5.95 10.76 18.53
CA PRO A 212 -5.12 10.03 19.46
C PRO A 212 -5.89 8.86 20.09
N ALA A 213 -5.24 7.72 20.19
CA ALA A 213 -5.77 6.54 20.86
C ALA A 213 -5.36 6.56 22.34
N MET A 214 -6.30 6.36 23.26
CA MET A 214 -5.98 6.18 24.68
C MET A 214 -5.29 4.83 24.89
N LYS A 215 -4.16 4.85 25.58
CA LYS A 215 -3.36 3.68 25.93
C LYS A 215 -3.28 3.53 27.43
N HIS A 216 -3.51 2.31 27.91
CA HIS A 216 -3.50 1.90 29.30
C HIS A 216 -2.58 0.68 29.47
N ALA A 217 -2.41 0.18 30.67
CA ALA A 217 -1.67 -1.07 30.89
C ALA A 217 -2.15 -2.19 29.95
N GLU A 218 -1.22 -3.01 29.46
CA GLU A 218 -1.37 -4.07 28.46
C GLU A 218 -1.73 -3.61 27.04
N SER A 219 -1.92 -2.31 26.80
CA SER A 219 -2.16 -1.77 25.46
C SER A 219 -0.91 -1.90 24.58
N PRO A 220 -1.03 -2.33 23.30
CA PRO A 220 0.09 -2.32 22.37
C PRO A 220 0.41 -0.89 21.92
N VAL A 221 1.71 -0.61 21.79
CA VAL A 221 2.25 0.62 21.22
C VAL A 221 3.27 0.30 20.13
N TYR A 222 3.40 1.20 19.16
CA TYR A 222 4.19 0.96 17.96
C TYR A 222 5.19 2.08 17.71
N ALA A 223 6.35 1.72 17.17
CA ALA A 223 7.36 2.66 16.71
C ALA A 223 6.76 3.70 15.74
N GLY A 224 7.17 4.97 15.86
CA GLY A 224 6.64 6.06 15.05
C GLY A 224 5.41 6.76 15.61
N SER A 225 4.80 6.23 16.67
CA SER A 225 3.71 6.89 17.40
C SER A 225 4.25 8.05 18.25
N VAL A 226 3.41 9.06 18.53
CA VAL A 226 3.76 10.23 19.35
C VAL A 226 2.86 10.29 20.57
N VAL A 227 3.43 10.44 21.77
CA VAL A 227 2.68 10.68 23.00
C VAL A 227 2.22 12.14 23.01
N GLU A 228 0.92 12.39 22.82
CA GLU A 228 0.37 13.76 22.82
C GLU A 228 0.11 14.30 24.24
N ALA A 229 -0.31 13.41 25.13
CA ALA A 229 -0.54 13.74 26.53
C ALA A 229 -0.41 12.50 27.40
N GLY A 230 0.15 12.64 28.60
CA GLY A 230 0.40 11.55 29.54
C GLY A 230 1.81 11.00 29.47
N GLU A 231 2.02 9.84 30.07
CA GLU A 231 3.29 9.15 30.17
C GLU A 231 3.06 7.65 30.14
N LEU A 232 3.96 6.90 29.48
CA LEU A 232 3.88 5.44 29.36
C LEU A 232 5.20 4.80 29.75
N ILE A 233 5.11 3.75 30.54
CA ILE A 233 6.20 2.79 30.77
C ILE A 233 5.95 1.60 29.87
N ILE A 234 6.87 1.33 28.95
CA ILE A 234 6.69 0.39 27.84
C ILE A 234 7.72 -0.73 27.96
N LYS A 235 7.27 -1.98 27.93
CA LYS A 235 8.12 -3.15 27.78
C LYS A 235 8.40 -3.36 26.29
N VAL A 236 9.65 -3.42 25.94
CA VAL A 236 10.13 -3.52 24.55
C VAL A 236 9.92 -4.94 24.02
N GLU A 237 9.19 -5.09 22.94
CA GLU A 237 8.95 -6.36 22.23
C GLU A 237 9.75 -6.44 20.92
N LYS A 238 9.90 -5.31 20.17
CA LYS A 238 10.67 -5.25 18.91
C LYS A 238 11.47 -3.95 18.83
N VAL A 239 12.64 -4.01 18.21
CA VAL A 239 13.57 -2.87 18.05
C VAL A 239 14.11 -2.77 16.62
N GLY A 240 14.45 -1.56 16.18
CA GLY A 240 15.15 -1.33 14.90
C GLY A 240 14.38 -1.85 13.69
N GLU A 241 15.05 -2.67 12.89
CA GLU A 241 14.48 -3.24 11.64
C GLU A 241 13.31 -4.22 11.87
N ASP A 242 13.15 -4.75 13.07
CA ASP A 242 12.07 -5.68 13.40
C ASP A 242 10.77 -4.97 13.79
N THR A 243 10.79 -3.64 13.93
CA THR A 243 9.59 -2.86 14.27
C THR A 243 8.57 -2.85 13.13
N SER A 244 7.30 -2.72 13.49
CA SER A 244 6.19 -2.61 12.52
C SER A 244 6.40 -1.46 11.54
N LEU A 245 6.92 -0.32 12.00
CA LEU A 245 7.23 0.81 11.14
C LEU A 245 8.34 0.50 10.14
N ALA A 246 9.45 -0.14 10.58
CA ALA A 246 10.55 -0.53 9.69
C ALA A 246 10.06 -1.53 8.63
N HIS A 247 9.22 -2.49 9.01
CA HIS A 247 8.60 -3.42 8.08
C HIS A 247 7.71 -2.70 7.03
N ILE A 248 6.90 -1.72 7.44
CA ILE A 248 6.11 -0.88 6.52
C ILE A 248 7.03 -0.13 5.54
N VAL A 249 8.11 0.48 6.03
CA VAL A 249 9.10 1.19 5.18
C VAL A 249 9.68 0.24 4.13
N HIS A 250 10.12 -0.95 4.54
CA HIS A 250 10.68 -1.96 3.64
C HIS A 250 9.66 -2.40 2.57
N LEU A 251 8.41 -2.66 2.96
CA LEU A 251 7.35 -3.01 2.02
C LEU A 251 7.04 -1.89 1.02
N VAL A 252 7.09 -0.63 1.44
CA VAL A 252 6.91 0.54 0.56
C VAL A 252 8.08 0.66 -0.43
N GLU A 253 9.31 0.44 0.01
CA GLU A 253 10.49 0.46 -0.87
C GLU A 253 10.46 -0.69 -1.89
N GLU A 254 10.09 -1.89 -1.47
CA GLU A 254 9.91 -3.03 -2.38
C GLU A 254 8.79 -2.76 -3.40
N ALA A 255 7.67 -2.21 -2.94
CA ALA A 255 6.52 -1.87 -3.78
C ALA A 255 6.88 -0.88 -4.90
N GLN A 256 7.73 0.11 -4.61
CA GLN A 256 8.20 1.09 -5.60
C GLN A 256 9.04 0.45 -6.73
N ASN A 257 9.65 -0.69 -6.48
CA ASN A 257 10.44 -1.43 -7.46
C ASN A 257 9.61 -2.37 -8.35
N ARG A 258 8.36 -2.70 -7.97
CA ARG A 258 7.46 -3.55 -8.76
C ARG A 258 6.77 -2.73 -9.86
N LYS A 259 7.17 -2.96 -11.11
CA LYS A 259 6.62 -2.26 -12.28
C LYS A 259 5.16 -2.60 -12.53
N ALA A 260 4.36 -1.57 -12.80
CA ALA A 260 2.99 -1.72 -13.29
C ALA A 260 2.96 -2.12 -14.79
N PRO A 261 1.89 -2.80 -15.26
CA PRO A 261 1.66 -3.05 -16.69
C PRO A 261 1.73 -1.79 -17.55
N VAL A 262 1.17 -0.67 -17.08
CA VAL A 262 1.25 0.62 -17.78
C VAL A 262 2.70 1.13 -17.92
N GLN A 263 3.60 0.82 -17.00
CA GLN A 263 5.03 1.13 -17.16
C GLN A 263 5.65 0.30 -18.29
N ASN A 264 5.27 -0.97 -18.42
CA ASN A 264 5.70 -1.83 -19.54
C ASN A 264 5.10 -1.34 -20.86
N PHE A 265 3.86 -0.83 -20.85
CA PHE A 265 3.24 -0.19 -22.03
C PHE A 265 4.00 1.08 -22.43
N ALA A 266 4.35 1.95 -21.46
CA ALA A 266 5.18 3.12 -21.70
C ALA A 266 6.53 2.77 -22.32
N ASP A 267 7.19 1.69 -21.82
CA ASP A 267 8.43 1.17 -22.38
C ASP A 267 8.25 0.69 -23.83
N LYS A 268 7.19 -0.07 -24.12
CA LYS A 268 6.88 -0.56 -25.48
C LYS A 268 6.56 0.58 -26.45
N MET A 269 5.74 1.54 -26.01
CA MET A 269 5.38 2.71 -26.81
C MET A 269 6.61 3.57 -27.15
N ALA A 270 7.45 3.83 -26.14
CA ALA A 270 8.70 4.57 -26.34
C ALA A 270 9.60 3.85 -27.36
N ASN A 271 9.79 2.55 -27.24
CA ASN A 271 10.59 1.76 -28.17
C ASN A 271 9.99 1.72 -29.58
N PHE A 272 8.66 1.74 -29.73
CA PHE A 272 7.98 1.83 -31.02
C PHE A 272 8.19 3.19 -31.70
N LEU A 273 8.22 4.28 -30.94
CA LEU A 273 8.35 5.63 -31.49
C LEU A 273 9.78 5.93 -32.01
N VAL A 274 10.80 5.23 -31.50
CA VAL A 274 12.19 5.41 -31.98
C VAL A 274 12.35 5.09 -33.47
N PRO A 275 11.95 3.92 -33.99
CA PRO A 275 11.96 3.66 -35.44
C PRO A 275 11.16 4.66 -36.25
N VAL A 276 10.01 5.13 -35.75
CA VAL A 276 9.18 6.15 -36.40
C VAL A 276 9.96 7.45 -36.57
N SER A 277 10.72 7.86 -35.54
CA SER A 277 11.57 9.05 -35.61
C SER A 277 12.68 8.90 -36.67
N PHE A 278 13.30 7.73 -36.80
CA PHE A 278 14.29 7.45 -37.85
C PHE A 278 13.68 7.50 -39.27
N ILE A 279 12.53 6.88 -39.45
CA ILE A 279 11.82 6.90 -40.75
C ILE A 279 11.45 8.35 -41.12
N GLY A 280 10.89 9.11 -40.15
CA GLY A 280 10.57 10.51 -40.33
C GLY A 280 11.81 11.34 -40.70
N ALA A 281 12.93 11.13 -40.00
CA ALA A 281 14.20 11.80 -40.29
C ALA A 281 14.71 11.48 -41.71
N GLY A 282 14.58 10.22 -42.14
CA GLY A 282 14.92 9.78 -43.51
C GLY A 282 14.06 10.48 -44.56
N ILE A 283 12.75 10.56 -44.37
CA ILE A 283 11.80 11.25 -45.26
C ILE A 283 12.15 12.74 -45.38
N VAL A 284 12.35 13.39 -44.21
CA VAL A 284 12.69 14.82 -44.16
C VAL A 284 14.04 15.11 -44.87
N TYR A 285 15.04 14.24 -44.69
CA TYR A 285 16.30 14.36 -45.40
C TYR A 285 16.14 14.17 -46.91
N GLY A 286 15.39 13.15 -47.33
CA GLY A 286 15.11 12.93 -48.75
C GLY A 286 14.44 14.10 -49.44
N ALA A 287 13.48 14.72 -48.76
CA ALA A 287 12.70 15.85 -49.25
C ALA A 287 13.46 17.22 -49.24
N THR A 288 14.24 17.45 -48.16
CA THR A 288 14.79 18.81 -47.90
C THR A 288 16.32 18.91 -48.06
N ARG A 289 17.04 17.81 -47.95
CA ARG A 289 18.52 17.75 -47.91
C ARG A 289 19.12 18.62 -46.78
N ASP A 290 18.33 18.96 -45.78
CA ASP A 290 18.70 19.84 -44.67
C ASP A 290 18.95 19.02 -43.40
N TRP A 291 20.22 18.91 -42.99
CA TRP A 291 20.62 18.21 -41.79
C TRP A 291 20.07 18.83 -40.50
N GLN A 292 19.81 20.16 -40.47
CA GLN A 292 19.26 20.77 -39.27
C GLN A 292 17.84 20.27 -38.98
N ARG A 293 17.04 20.06 -40.03
CA ARG A 293 15.70 19.53 -39.92
C ARG A 293 15.72 18.04 -39.46
N VAL A 294 16.69 17.28 -39.97
CA VAL A 294 16.91 15.89 -39.54
C VAL A 294 17.26 15.86 -38.05
N LEU A 295 18.18 16.71 -37.59
CA LEU A 295 18.57 16.77 -36.18
C LEU A 295 17.39 17.13 -35.27
N ASN A 296 16.46 17.99 -35.71
CA ASN A 296 15.26 18.31 -34.96
C ASN A 296 14.43 17.06 -34.60
N LEU A 297 14.33 16.08 -35.52
CA LEU A 297 13.59 14.86 -35.32
C LEU A 297 14.36 13.88 -34.43
N LEU A 298 15.68 13.80 -34.58
CA LEU A 298 16.50 12.86 -33.81
C LEU A 298 16.73 13.28 -32.35
N PHE A 299 16.58 14.57 -32.03
CA PHE A 299 16.73 15.08 -30.65
C PHE A 299 15.45 15.03 -29.84
N ILE A 300 14.30 14.78 -30.43
CA ILE A 300 13.04 14.65 -29.71
C ILE A 300 12.81 13.18 -29.42
N ASP A 301 12.94 12.83 -28.13
CA ASP A 301 12.67 11.49 -27.62
C ASP A 301 11.39 11.48 -26.80
N PHE A 302 10.51 10.53 -27.08
CA PHE A 302 9.26 10.35 -26.33
C PHE A 302 9.47 9.55 -25.05
N SER A 303 10.56 8.76 -24.95
CA SER A 303 10.73 7.76 -23.89
C SER A 303 10.91 8.40 -22.52
N CYS A 304 11.65 9.50 -22.40
CA CYS A 304 11.89 10.16 -21.13
C CYS A 304 10.59 10.64 -20.48
N GLY A 305 9.75 11.34 -21.23
CA GLY A 305 8.46 11.84 -20.72
C GLY A 305 7.52 10.73 -20.30
N LEU A 306 7.39 9.66 -21.10
CA LEU A 306 6.50 8.54 -20.82
C LEU A 306 6.98 7.70 -19.64
N LYS A 307 8.25 7.28 -19.65
CA LYS A 307 8.80 6.36 -18.63
C LYS A 307 8.93 7.03 -17.27
N LEU A 308 9.54 8.22 -17.21
CA LEU A 308 9.80 8.90 -15.94
C LEU A 308 8.53 9.41 -15.29
N SER A 309 7.59 10.00 -16.05
CA SER A 309 6.34 10.50 -15.47
C SER A 309 5.49 9.35 -14.90
N THR A 310 5.42 8.20 -15.57
CA THR A 310 4.66 7.03 -15.10
C THR A 310 5.28 6.45 -13.83
N ALA A 311 6.61 6.23 -13.83
CA ALA A 311 7.30 5.71 -12.65
C ALA A 311 7.15 6.66 -11.45
N THR A 312 7.24 7.98 -11.67
CA THR A 312 7.06 9.00 -10.64
C THR A 312 5.63 9.02 -10.12
N ALA A 313 4.61 8.90 -10.99
CA ALA A 313 3.21 8.85 -10.58
C ALA A 313 2.91 7.65 -9.69
N MET A 314 3.40 6.45 -10.07
CA MET A 314 3.23 5.22 -9.29
C MET A 314 3.92 5.32 -7.93
N SER A 315 5.18 5.77 -7.89
CA SER A 315 5.90 5.97 -6.62
C SER A 315 5.21 7.00 -5.72
N ALA A 316 4.76 8.12 -6.29
CA ALA A 316 4.05 9.16 -5.54
C ALA A 316 2.72 8.65 -4.97
N ALA A 317 1.99 7.82 -5.72
CA ALA A 317 0.73 7.22 -5.27
C ALA A 317 0.95 6.22 -4.12
N ILE A 318 1.95 5.33 -4.22
CA ILE A 318 2.32 4.39 -3.14
C ILE A 318 2.65 5.17 -1.87
N GLY A 319 3.45 6.23 -1.98
CA GLY A 319 3.80 7.06 -0.84
C GLY A 319 2.64 7.86 -0.26
N ALA A 320 1.74 8.38 -1.10
CA ALA A 320 0.54 9.06 -0.65
C ALA A 320 -0.45 8.11 0.07
N ALA A 321 -0.52 6.85 -0.37
CA ALA A 321 -1.28 5.79 0.30
C ALA A 321 -0.70 5.47 1.68
N ALA A 322 0.61 5.22 1.76
CA ALA A 322 1.31 4.88 3.00
C ALA A 322 1.09 5.93 4.10
N LYS A 323 1.13 7.22 3.76
CA LYS A 323 0.81 8.33 4.70
C LYS A 323 -0.59 8.26 5.30
N ARG A 324 -1.50 7.52 4.69
CA ARG A 324 -2.89 7.36 5.11
C ARG A 324 -3.14 6.02 5.77
N GLY A 325 -2.08 5.27 6.09
CA GLY A 325 -2.20 3.92 6.63
C GLY A 325 -2.69 2.90 5.60
N ILE A 326 -2.50 3.18 4.30
CA ILE A 326 -2.84 2.28 3.20
C ILE A 326 -1.55 1.81 2.55
N LEU A 327 -1.17 0.57 2.78
CA LEU A 327 0.02 -0.04 2.20
C LEU A 327 -0.34 -0.72 0.88
N ILE A 328 0.26 -0.28 -0.23
CA ILE A 328 0.08 -0.86 -1.57
C ILE A 328 1.40 -1.49 -2.01
N LYS A 329 1.42 -2.79 -2.28
CA LYS A 329 2.64 -3.57 -2.54
C LYS A 329 3.18 -3.50 -3.98
N GLY A 330 2.68 -2.60 -4.81
CA GLY A 330 3.21 -2.40 -6.17
C GLY A 330 2.35 -1.52 -7.06
N GLY A 331 2.97 -0.95 -8.09
CA GLY A 331 2.29 -0.11 -9.07
C GLY A 331 1.23 -0.87 -9.89
N ASN A 332 1.41 -2.17 -10.10
CA ASN A 332 0.42 -3.03 -10.76
C ASN A 332 -0.92 -3.06 -10.01
N TYR A 333 -0.91 -2.95 -8.68
CA TYR A 333 -2.13 -2.91 -7.89
C TYR A 333 -2.83 -1.55 -7.95
N ILE A 334 -2.08 -0.45 -8.18
CA ILE A 334 -2.66 0.87 -8.43
C ILE A 334 -3.45 0.87 -9.75
N GLU A 335 -2.90 0.25 -10.79
CA GLU A 335 -3.56 0.09 -12.08
C GLU A 335 -4.82 -0.77 -11.94
N ALA A 336 -4.72 -1.95 -11.31
CA ALA A 336 -5.87 -2.82 -11.07
C ALA A 336 -6.96 -2.18 -10.18
N LEU A 337 -6.58 -1.36 -9.17
CA LEU A 337 -7.55 -0.56 -8.40
C LEU A 337 -8.29 0.45 -9.27
N ALA A 338 -7.62 1.05 -10.25
CA ALA A 338 -8.26 1.99 -11.17
C ALA A 338 -9.29 1.30 -12.10
N GLU A 339 -8.98 0.08 -12.50
CA GLU A 339 -9.76 -0.76 -13.42
C GLU A 339 -10.77 -1.66 -12.71
N THR A 340 -10.91 -1.57 -11.38
CA THR A 340 -11.83 -2.43 -10.62
C THR A 340 -13.27 -2.27 -11.07
N ASP A 341 -13.84 -3.35 -11.60
CA ASP A 341 -15.24 -3.48 -12.02
C ASP A 341 -16.08 -4.14 -10.93
N THR A 342 -15.57 -5.20 -10.31
CA THR A 342 -16.26 -5.99 -9.29
C THR A 342 -15.56 -5.94 -7.96
N VAL A 343 -16.32 -5.66 -6.89
CA VAL A 343 -15.84 -5.72 -5.50
C VAL A 343 -16.44 -6.94 -4.81
N VAL A 344 -15.60 -7.85 -4.38
CA VAL A 344 -15.97 -9.04 -3.60
C VAL A 344 -15.65 -8.79 -2.14
N LEU A 345 -16.61 -9.02 -1.26
CA LEU A 345 -16.50 -8.77 0.17
C LEU A 345 -16.72 -10.08 0.94
N ASP A 346 -15.81 -10.38 1.86
CA ASP A 346 -16.15 -11.34 2.91
C ASP A 346 -17.14 -10.72 3.90
N LYS A 347 -17.93 -11.53 4.59
CA LYS A 347 -18.85 -11.02 5.61
C LYS A 347 -18.12 -10.75 6.92
N THR A 348 -17.52 -11.79 7.51
CA THR A 348 -17.00 -11.77 8.88
C THR A 348 -15.69 -11.00 8.97
N GLY A 349 -15.59 -10.00 9.86
CA GLY A 349 -14.39 -9.19 10.01
C GLY A 349 -14.18 -8.16 8.90
N THR A 350 -15.00 -8.18 7.84
CA THR A 350 -14.93 -7.24 6.71
C THR A 350 -16.17 -6.35 6.64
N LEU A 351 -17.33 -6.90 6.29
CA LEU A 351 -18.62 -6.20 6.40
C LEU A 351 -18.99 -5.95 7.86
N THR A 352 -18.67 -6.92 8.72
CA THR A 352 -18.84 -6.86 10.17
C THR A 352 -17.54 -6.49 10.88
N VAL A 353 -17.64 -6.14 12.15
CA VAL A 353 -16.48 -5.79 12.99
C VAL A 353 -15.59 -7.02 13.28
N GLY A 354 -16.15 -8.23 13.20
CA GLY A 354 -15.45 -9.48 13.53
C GLY A 354 -15.31 -9.71 15.05
N ILE A 355 -15.99 -8.92 15.86
CA ILE A 355 -16.03 -9.04 17.31
C ILE A 355 -17.50 -9.11 17.70
N PRO A 356 -17.97 -10.29 18.13
CA PRO A 356 -19.33 -10.45 18.62
C PRO A 356 -19.61 -9.50 19.79
N GLN A 357 -20.82 -8.96 19.83
CA GLN A 357 -21.31 -8.05 20.87
C GLN A 357 -22.68 -8.50 21.33
N ILE A 358 -23.06 -8.15 22.55
CA ILE A 358 -24.43 -8.35 23.03
C ILE A 358 -25.35 -7.43 22.24
N ALA A 359 -26.24 -8.00 21.43
CA ALA A 359 -27.22 -7.26 20.65
C ALA A 359 -28.46 -6.91 21.50
N PHE A 360 -28.88 -7.84 22.34
CA PHE A 360 -29.99 -7.65 23.28
C PHE A 360 -29.93 -8.67 24.41
N THR A 361 -30.66 -8.37 25.49
CA THR A 361 -30.92 -9.26 26.61
C THR A 361 -32.42 -9.36 26.84
N LYS A 362 -32.92 -10.52 27.27
CA LYS A 362 -34.26 -10.70 27.80
C LYS A 362 -34.20 -11.52 29.06
N THR A 363 -34.69 -10.98 30.14
CA THR A 363 -34.70 -11.64 31.46
C THR A 363 -36.05 -12.29 31.77
N ALA A 364 -36.06 -13.34 32.56
CA ALA A 364 -37.27 -13.90 33.15
C ALA A 364 -37.91 -12.93 34.17
N LYS A 365 -39.17 -13.12 34.48
CA LYS A 365 -39.87 -12.26 35.43
C LYS A 365 -39.16 -12.22 36.79
N GLY A 366 -38.81 -11.00 37.25
CA GLY A 366 -38.19 -10.78 38.56
C GLY A 366 -36.65 -10.95 38.58
N VAL A 367 -36.01 -11.16 37.43
CA VAL A 367 -34.57 -11.21 37.28
C VAL A 367 -34.05 -9.88 36.70
N GLU A 368 -33.06 -9.28 37.36
CA GLU A 368 -32.38 -8.09 36.84
C GLU A 368 -31.38 -8.45 35.72
N GLU A 369 -31.30 -7.59 34.72
CA GLU A 369 -30.35 -7.76 33.62
C GLU A 369 -28.89 -7.85 34.12
N LYS A 370 -28.52 -6.97 35.05
CA LYS A 370 -27.19 -6.93 35.68
C LYS A 370 -26.85 -8.27 36.35
N GLU A 371 -27.79 -8.85 37.12
CA GLU A 371 -27.65 -10.14 37.78
C GLU A 371 -27.33 -11.23 36.78
N MET A 372 -28.17 -11.35 35.72
CA MET A 372 -28.01 -12.38 34.69
C MET A 372 -26.68 -12.29 33.97
N ILE A 373 -26.27 -11.07 33.55
CA ILE A 373 -25.02 -10.86 32.81
C ILE A 373 -23.81 -11.14 33.69
N LEU A 374 -23.79 -10.70 34.96
CA LEU A 374 -22.69 -10.94 35.90
C LEU A 374 -22.52 -12.44 36.19
N LEU A 375 -23.62 -13.19 36.36
CA LEU A 375 -23.57 -14.65 36.53
C LEU A 375 -23.07 -15.35 35.28
N ALA A 376 -23.50 -14.90 34.07
CA ALA A 376 -23.02 -15.45 32.82
C ALA A 376 -21.52 -15.11 32.61
N SER A 377 -21.09 -13.92 32.92
CA SER A 377 -19.69 -13.48 32.86
C SER A 377 -18.79 -14.29 33.79
N SER A 378 -19.25 -14.51 35.02
CA SER A 378 -18.54 -15.36 35.98
C SER A 378 -18.35 -16.80 35.46
N ALA A 379 -19.40 -17.39 34.89
CA ALA A 379 -19.32 -18.75 34.34
C ALA A 379 -18.37 -18.86 33.15
N GLU A 380 -18.29 -17.84 32.32
CA GLU A 380 -17.47 -17.77 31.09
C GLU A 380 -16.11 -17.10 31.31
N GLN A 381 -15.70 -16.78 32.53
CA GLN A 381 -14.52 -15.96 32.87
C GLN A 381 -13.21 -16.47 32.25
N HIS A 382 -13.06 -17.79 32.13
CA HIS A 382 -11.85 -18.42 31.55
C HIS A 382 -12.07 -18.98 30.14
N SER A 383 -13.22 -18.70 29.55
CA SER A 383 -13.55 -19.14 28.20
C SER A 383 -12.98 -18.20 27.14
N VAL A 384 -12.25 -18.75 26.19
CA VAL A 384 -11.75 -18.03 25.01
C VAL A 384 -12.74 -18.03 23.85
N HIS A 385 -13.95 -18.56 24.08
CA HIS A 385 -14.97 -18.60 23.02
C HIS A 385 -15.46 -17.20 22.68
N PRO A 386 -15.66 -16.85 21.39
CA PRO A 386 -16.06 -15.50 20.96
C PRO A 386 -17.32 -14.97 21.68
N LEU A 387 -18.28 -15.84 21.99
CA LEU A 387 -19.49 -15.45 22.74
C LEU A 387 -19.20 -15.08 24.20
N ALA A 388 -18.26 -15.76 24.84
CA ALA A 388 -17.79 -15.43 26.18
C ALA A 388 -17.06 -14.09 26.20
N VAL A 389 -16.20 -13.83 25.22
CA VAL A 389 -15.49 -12.56 25.06
C VAL A 389 -16.47 -11.40 24.89
N ALA A 390 -17.60 -11.60 24.18
CA ALA A 390 -18.64 -10.59 24.06
C ALA A 390 -19.28 -10.21 25.39
N ILE A 391 -19.53 -11.20 26.26
CA ILE A 391 -20.09 -10.97 27.59
C ILE A 391 -19.08 -10.27 28.50
N GLN A 392 -17.80 -10.68 28.48
CA GLN A 392 -16.75 -10.04 29.29
C GLN A 392 -16.58 -8.57 28.90
N LYS A 393 -16.50 -8.31 27.60
CA LYS A 393 -16.39 -6.95 27.08
C LYS A 393 -17.55 -6.07 27.48
N TYR A 394 -18.79 -6.58 27.43
CA TYR A 394 -19.96 -5.84 27.86
C TYR A 394 -19.89 -5.47 29.36
N VAL A 395 -19.45 -6.40 30.22
CA VAL A 395 -19.26 -6.16 31.65
C VAL A 395 -18.20 -5.07 31.89
N GLU A 396 -17.08 -5.11 31.15
CA GLU A 396 -16.04 -4.08 31.21
C GLU A 396 -16.57 -2.70 30.76
N GLU A 397 -17.32 -2.62 29.67
CA GLU A 397 -17.91 -1.39 29.16
C GLU A 397 -18.92 -0.75 30.13
N GLN A 398 -19.62 -1.58 30.93
CA GLN A 398 -20.52 -1.12 31.98
C GLN A 398 -19.79 -0.79 33.29
N ALA A 399 -18.48 -0.99 33.37
CA ALA A 399 -17.67 -0.87 34.57
C ALA A 399 -18.19 -1.74 35.74
N TRP A 400 -18.73 -2.94 35.43
CA TRP A 400 -19.16 -3.91 36.39
C TRP A 400 -18.02 -4.87 36.75
N THR A 401 -18.10 -5.47 37.94
CA THR A 401 -17.14 -6.48 38.40
C THR A 401 -17.80 -7.85 38.45
N SER A 402 -17.27 -8.80 37.66
CA SER A 402 -17.77 -10.17 37.68
C SER A 402 -17.42 -10.87 39.00
N PRO A 403 -18.37 -11.58 39.65
CA PRO A 403 -18.05 -12.38 40.81
C PRO A 403 -17.13 -13.57 40.43
N GLN A 404 -16.27 -13.96 41.38
CA GLN A 404 -15.44 -15.14 41.17
C GLN A 404 -16.26 -16.44 41.38
N HIS A 405 -16.11 -17.42 40.49
CA HIS A 405 -16.71 -18.74 40.68
C HIS A 405 -15.80 -19.63 41.51
N LYS A 406 -16.39 -20.60 42.22
CA LYS A 406 -15.66 -21.65 42.99
C LYS A 406 -15.13 -22.75 42.09
N SER A 407 -15.90 -23.12 41.09
CA SER A 407 -15.54 -24.14 40.11
C SER A 407 -16.21 -23.85 38.78
N SER A 408 -15.56 -24.18 37.67
CA SER A 408 -16.15 -24.13 36.34
C SER A 408 -15.80 -25.35 35.52
N LYS A 409 -16.72 -25.74 34.63
CA LYS A 409 -16.55 -26.91 33.74
C LYS A 409 -17.13 -26.59 32.36
N THR A 410 -16.30 -26.72 31.36
CA THR A 410 -16.74 -26.62 29.96
C THR A 410 -17.37 -27.95 29.51
N ILE A 411 -18.58 -27.89 28.97
CA ILE A 411 -19.26 -29.00 28.31
C ILE A 411 -19.15 -28.81 26.81
N VAL A 412 -18.26 -29.55 26.17
CA VAL A 412 -17.91 -29.41 24.76
C VAL A 412 -19.15 -29.37 23.87
N ALA A 413 -19.24 -28.38 23.01
CA ALA A 413 -20.35 -28.11 22.07
C ALA A 413 -21.73 -27.93 22.75
N ARG A 414 -21.77 -27.60 24.03
CA ARG A 414 -23.01 -27.39 24.81
C ARG A 414 -23.03 -26.04 25.52
N GLY A 415 -22.02 -25.76 26.37
CA GLY A 415 -21.95 -24.54 27.20
C GLY A 415 -21.03 -24.72 28.41
N MET A 416 -21.19 -23.82 29.37
CA MET A 416 -20.43 -23.76 30.60
C MET A 416 -21.31 -24.05 31.81
N LEU A 417 -20.71 -24.67 32.81
CA LEU A 417 -21.29 -24.93 34.14
C LEU A 417 -20.35 -24.32 35.17
N ALA A 418 -20.85 -23.45 36.06
CA ALA A 418 -20.02 -22.89 37.11
C ALA A 418 -20.80 -22.74 38.44
N GLU A 419 -20.10 -22.96 39.55
CA GLU A 419 -20.63 -22.69 40.87
C GLU A 419 -20.23 -21.29 41.31
N VAL A 420 -21.18 -20.38 41.37
CA VAL A 420 -20.98 -18.96 41.72
C VAL A 420 -21.52 -18.73 43.10
N PRO A 421 -20.76 -18.10 44.03
CA PRO A 421 -21.26 -17.72 45.36
C PRO A 421 -22.23 -16.55 45.28
N ASP A 422 -22.98 -16.28 46.38
CA ASP A 422 -23.78 -15.04 46.50
C ASP A 422 -22.87 -13.82 46.44
N PHE A 423 -23.33 -12.77 45.76
CA PHE A 423 -22.54 -11.53 45.55
C PHE A 423 -23.47 -10.30 45.41
N GLU A 424 -23.04 -9.15 45.90
CA GLU A 424 -23.74 -7.85 45.77
C GLU A 424 -25.25 -7.87 46.04
N GLY A 425 -25.75 -8.78 46.90
CA GLY A 425 -27.15 -8.99 47.18
C GLY A 425 -27.92 -9.91 46.25
N TYR A 426 -27.24 -10.41 45.22
CA TYR A 426 -27.76 -11.41 44.29
C TYR A 426 -27.44 -12.84 44.77
N LYS A 427 -28.34 -13.80 44.46
CA LYS A 427 -28.14 -15.22 44.78
C LYS A 427 -27.20 -15.87 43.78
N GLY A 428 -26.20 -16.55 44.30
CA GLY A 428 -25.39 -17.48 43.53
C GLY A 428 -26.11 -18.80 43.23
N GLY A 429 -25.36 -19.83 42.95
CA GLY A 429 -25.83 -21.19 42.64
C GLY A 429 -25.04 -21.84 41.52
N MET A 430 -25.60 -22.94 40.99
CA MET A 430 -25.05 -23.63 39.85
C MET A 430 -25.49 -22.94 38.54
N ILE A 431 -24.61 -22.13 37.97
CA ILE A 431 -24.90 -21.36 36.75
C ILE A 431 -24.62 -22.22 35.52
N ARG A 432 -25.56 -22.21 34.60
CA ARG A 432 -25.47 -22.87 33.28
C ARG A 432 -25.61 -21.84 32.21
N VAL A 433 -24.59 -21.71 31.34
CA VAL A 433 -24.59 -20.82 30.18
C VAL A 433 -24.39 -21.64 28.93
N GLY A 434 -25.27 -21.55 27.96
CA GLY A 434 -25.10 -22.34 26.74
C GLY A 434 -26.31 -22.39 25.82
N SER A 435 -26.32 -23.41 24.94
CA SER A 435 -27.38 -23.61 23.95
C SER A 435 -28.71 -24.08 24.58
N ARG A 436 -29.83 -23.83 23.87
CA ARG A 436 -31.15 -24.35 24.30
C ARG A 436 -31.16 -25.86 24.54
N LYS A 437 -30.40 -26.59 23.75
CA LYS A 437 -30.25 -28.05 23.90
C LYS A 437 -29.56 -28.39 25.20
N PHE A 438 -28.55 -27.67 25.62
CA PHE A 438 -27.84 -27.85 26.87
C PHE A 438 -28.75 -27.68 28.09
N LEU A 439 -29.61 -26.64 28.08
CA LEU A 439 -30.55 -26.43 29.19
C LEU A 439 -31.58 -27.54 29.26
N ARG A 440 -32.15 -27.99 28.13
CA ARG A 440 -33.11 -29.09 28.08
C ARG A 440 -32.52 -30.41 28.59
N GLU A 441 -31.28 -30.74 28.25
CA GLU A 441 -30.56 -31.92 28.75
C GLU A 441 -30.37 -31.86 30.27
N ASN A 442 -30.44 -30.69 30.89
CA ASN A 442 -30.40 -30.46 32.33
C ASN A 442 -31.79 -30.25 32.95
N GLY A 443 -32.87 -30.55 32.24
CA GLY A 443 -34.24 -30.43 32.75
C GLY A 443 -34.80 -29.06 32.89
N ILE A 444 -34.19 -28.03 32.21
CA ILE A 444 -34.61 -26.65 32.26
C ILE A 444 -35.35 -26.32 30.98
N ASP A 445 -36.65 -25.99 31.10
CA ASP A 445 -37.47 -25.56 29.97
C ASP A 445 -37.34 -24.07 29.71
N VAL A 446 -37.32 -23.72 28.43
CA VAL A 446 -37.24 -22.32 27.97
C VAL A 446 -38.64 -21.83 27.68
N ASP A 447 -39.05 -20.78 28.41
CA ASP A 447 -40.35 -20.15 28.21
C ASP A 447 -40.42 -19.56 26.78
N ALA A 448 -41.46 -19.93 26.03
CA ALA A 448 -41.66 -19.50 24.66
C ALA A 448 -41.87 -17.97 24.57
N SER A 449 -42.36 -17.34 25.63
CA SER A 449 -42.53 -15.88 25.67
C SER A 449 -41.21 -15.09 25.56
N LEU A 450 -40.10 -15.67 26.05
CA LEU A 450 -38.77 -15.02 25.89
C LEU A 450 -38.25 -15.05 24.47
N LEU A 451 -38.78 -15.93 23.64
CA LEU A 451 -38.37 -16.07 22.22
C LEU A 451 -39.25 -15.26 21.26
N GLU A 452 -40.37 -14.70 21.74
CA GLU A 452 -41.23 -13.87 20.88
C GLU A 452 -40.51 -12.62 20.37
N GLY A 453 -40.51 -12.40 19.05
CA GLY A 453 -39.84 -11.27 18.42
C GLY A 453 -38.31 -11.31 18.45
N VAL A 454 -37.71 -12.48 18.71
CA VAL A 454 -36.28 -12.67 18.72
C VAL A 454 -35.81 -13.15 17.35
N GLU A 455 -35.12 -12.31 16.60
CA GLU A 455 -34.55 -12.63 15.27
C GLU A 455 -33.07 -13.04 15.32
N CYS A 456 -32.41 -12.92 16.50
CA CYS A 456 -31.01 -13.26 16.69
C CYS A 456 -30.77 -14.76 16.63
N LYS A 457 -29.69 -15.19 15.95
CA LYS A 457 -29.35 -16.61 15.75
C LYS A 457 -28.44 -17.18 16.82
N ASN A 458 -27.56 -16.36 17.39
CA ASN A 458 -26.64 -16.79 18.43
C ASN A 458 -27.24 -16.42 19.80
N LEU A 459 -28.09 -17.31 20.31
CA LEU A 459 -28.71 -17.16 21.63
C LEU A 459 -27.96 -17.99 22.65
N LEU A 460 -27.50 -17.32 23.71
CA LEU A 460 -27.05 -17.97 24.94
C LEU A 460 -28.15 -17.91 25.96
N TYR A 461 -28.43 -19.06 26.56
CA TYR A 461 -29.41 -19.23 27.60
C TYR A 461 -28.68 -19.31 28.95
N VAL A 462 -29.13 -18.53 29.91
CA VAL A 462 -28.54 -18.43 31.25
C VAL A 462 -29.54 -18.97 32.28
N ALA A 463 -29.10 -19.94 33.06
CA ALA A 463 -29.93 -20.51 34.11
C ALA A 463 -29.13 -20.67 35.40
N ARG A 464 -29.81 -20.57 36.53
CA ARG A 464 -29.33 -20.81 37.88
C ARG A 464 -30.07 -22.02 38.44
N ASP A 465 -29.35 -23.06 38.86
CA ASP A 465 -29.89 -24.32 39.33
C ASP A 465 -30.87 -24.95 38.32
N ALA A 466 -32.17 -24.87 38.58
CA ALA A 466 -33.24 -25.33 37.68
C ALA A 466 -34.08 -24.19 37.08
N GLU A 467 -33.74 -22.95 37.37
CA GLU A 467 -34.48 -21.77 36.96
C GLU A 467 -33.82 -21.03 35.81
N LEU A 468 -34.57 -20.74 34.72
CA LEU A 468 -34.09 -19.92 33.63
C LEU A 468 -34.05 -18.45 34.07
N LEU A 469 -32.87 -17.81 33.98
CA LEU A 469 -32.70 -16.41 34.25
C LEU A 469 -33.02 -15.55 33.05
N GLY A 470 -32.74 -16.04 31.83
CA GLY A 470 -33.02 -15.33 30.60
C GLY A 470 -32.16 -15.75 29.41
N ILE A 471 -32.15 -14.92 28.40
CA ILE A 471 -31.40 -15.14 27.14
C ILE A 471 -30.56 -13.92 26.80
N ILE A 472 -29.40 -14.15 26.22
CA ILE A 472 -28.47 -13.15 25.69
C ILE A 472 -28.35 -13.38 24.18
N GLY A 473 -28.73 -12.41 23.38
CA GLY A 473 -28.52 -12.42 21.93
C GLY A 473 -27.15 -11.80 21.60
N ILE A 474 -26.33 -12.54 20.88
CA ILE A 474 -24.98 -12.08 20.51
C ILE A 474 -24.87 -12.05 18.98
N GLU A 475 -24.45 -10.93 18.44
CA GLU A 475 -24.27 -10.70 17.02
C GLU A 475 -22.94 -10.03 16.74
N ASP A 476 -22.42 -10.24 15.54
CA ASP A 476 -21.27 -9.49 15.00
C ASP A 476 -21.82 -8.30 14.20
N PRO A 477 -21.75 -7.07 14.75
CA PRO A 477 -22.39 -5.92 14.14
C PRO A 477 -21.71 -5.53 12.83
N VAL A 478 -22.52 -5.07 11.88
CA VAL A 478 -22.04 -4.49 10.65
C VAL A 478 -21.27 -3.21 10.94
N ARG A 479 -20.14 -3.01 10.25
CA ARG A 479 -19.33 -1.79 10.41
C ARG A 479 -20.14 -0.54 10.08
N ALA A 480 -20.03 0.46 10.97
CA ALA A 480 -20.60 1.78 10.73
C ALA A 480 -20.10 2.33 9.37
N LYS A 481 -20.96 3.05 8.64
CA LYS A 481 -20.67 3.63 7.32
C LYS A 481 -20.47 2.64 6.16
N MET A 482 -20.45 1.31 6.37
CA MET A 482 -20.21 0.33 5.30
C MET A 482 -21.19 0.51 4.14
N LYS A 483 -22.49 0.58 4.41
CA LYS A 483 -23.50 0.82 3.37
C LYS A 483 -23.25 2.09 2.54
N LYS A 484 -22.84 3.19 3.22
CA LYS A 484 -22.47 4.45 2.57
C LYS A 484 -21.26 4.26 1.65
N THR A 485 -20.25 3.52 2.14
CA THR A 485 -19.02 3.23 1.39
C THR A 485 -19.32 2.42 0.13
N LEU A 486 -20.13 1.35 0.22
CA LEU A 486 -20.53 0.55 -0.93
C LEU A 486 -21.28 1.38 -1.98
N ASN A 487 -22.20 2.24 -1.56
CA ASN A 487 -22.90 3.15 -2.45
C ASN A 487 -21.98 4.20 -3.10
N GLN A 488 -20.93 4.63 -2.40
CA GLN A 488 -19.91 5.49 -3.00
C GLN A 488 -19.06 4.74 -4.03
N MET A 489 -18.70 3.47 -3.79
CA MET A 489 -17.96 2.66 -4.77
C MET A 489 -18.71 2.56 -6.10
N ARG A 490 -20.04 2.32 -6.07
CA ARG A 490 -20.87 2.33 -7.29
C ARG A 490 -20.83 3.68 -8.02
N ARG A 491 -20.96 4.78 -7.29
CA ARG A 491 -20.87 6.14 -7.88
C ARG A 491 -19.50 6.43 -8.50
N HIS A 492 -18.48 5.71 -8.07
CA HIS A 492 -17.13 5.80 -8.62
C HIS A 492 -16.83 4.69 -9.63
N GLY A 493 -17.85 4.01 -10.18
CA GLY A 493 -17.74 3.09 -11.31
C GLY A 493 -17.32 1.67 -10.92
N VAL A 494 -17.76 1.18 -9.77
CA VAL A 494 -17.81 -0.25 -9.47
C VAL A 494 -19.15 -0.75 -9.96
N ASP A 495 -19.14 -1.72 -10.86
CA ASP A 495 -20.33 -2.23 -11.55
C ASP A 495 -21.09 -3.24 -10.69
N GLU A 496 -20.39 -4.11 -9.96
CA GLU A 496 -20.97 -5.18 -9.16
C GLU A 496 -20.30 -5.30 -7.79
N ILE A 497 -21.11 -5.46 -6.73
CA ILE A 497 -20.68 -5.77 -5.38
C ILE A 497 -21.21 -7.14 -5.00
N VAL A 498 -20.30 -8.07 -4.68
CA VAL A 498 -20.60 -9.47 -4.39
C VAL A 498 -20.21 -9.79 -2.94
N MET A 499 -21.03 -10.50 -2.19
CA MET A 499 -20.68 -11.00 -0.85
C MET A 499 -20.43 -12.52 -0.91
N LEU A 500 -19.33 -12.95 -0.33
CA LEU A 500 -19.02 -14.37 -0.07
C LEU A 500 -19.11 -14.64 1.43
N THR A 501 -19.82 -15.67 1.82
CA THR A 501 -19.95 -16.03 3.25
C THR A 501 -20.16 -17.53 3.46
N GLY A 502 -19.65 -18.06 4.58
CA GLY A 502 -19.94 -19.39 5.06
C GLY A 502 -21.31 -19.54 5.75
N ASP A 503 -22.01 -18.42 5.99
CA ASP A 503 -23.32 -18.43 6.65
C ASP A 503 -24.42 -19.04 5.79
N SER A 504 -25.54 -19.34 6.46
CA SER A 504 -26.75 -19.84 5.77
C SER A 504 -27.32 -18.81 4.80
N LYS A 505 -28.01 -19.29 3.76
CA LYS A 505 -28.65 -18.46 2.73
C LYS A 505 -29.59 -17.39 3.33
N ALA A 506 -30.30 -17.69 4.42
CA ALA A 506 -31.21 -16.75 5.05
C ALA A 506 -30.48 -15.55 5.65
N VAL A 507 -29.33 -15.79 6.35
CA VAL A 507 -28.50 -14.72 6.93
C VAL A 507 -27.87 -13.89 5.83
N ALA A 508 -27.31 -14.54 4.82
CA ALA A 508 -26.68 -13.87 3.69
C ALA A 508 -27.65 -12.97 2.96
N ALA A 509 -28.88 -13.43 2.71
CA ALA A 509 -29.93 -12.65 2.07
C ALA A 509 -30.32 -11.41 2.86
N GLU A 510 -30.40 -11.49 4.18
CA GLU A 510 -30.72 -10.36 5.06
C GLU A 510 -29.61 -9.30 5.04
N VAL A 511 -28.35 -9.70 5.19
CA VAL A 511 -27.19 -8.79 5.12
C VAL A 511 -27.09 -8.15 3.73
N ALA A 512 -27.25 -8.93 2.67
CA ALA A 512 -27.18 -8.41 1.31
C ALA A 512 -28.27 -7.35 1.06
N ARG A 513 -29.50 -7.58 1.53
CA ARG A 513 -30.61 -6.61 1.41
C ARG A 513 -30.34 -5.35 2.23
N SER A 514 -29.86 -5.47 3.48
CA SER A 514 -29.61 -4.33 4.36
C SER A 514 -28.48 -3.42 3.84
N MET A 515 -27.48 -4.00 3.14
CA MET A 515 -26.31 -3.33 2.59
C MET A 515 -26.45 -2.95 1.11
N ASP A 516 -27.57 -3.26 0.46
CA ASP A 516 -27.79 -3.07 -0.98
C ASP A 516 -26.72 -3.80 -1.83
N ILE A 517 -26.33 -5.03 -1.47
CA ILE A 517 -25.36 -5.86 -2.19
C ILE A 517 -26.05 -6.51 -3.39
N ASP A 518 -25.39 -6.50 -4.56
CA ASP A 518 -26.00 -6.90 -5.85
C ASP A 518 -26.15 -8.41 -5.95
N SER A 519 -25.16 -9.17 -5.51
CA SER A 519 -25.21 -10.63 -5.48
C SER A 519 -24.48 -11.20 -4.26
N TYR A 520 -24.87 -12.40 -3.82
CA TYR A 520 -24.22 -13.08 -2.72
C TYR A 520 -24.16 -14.59 -2.94
N HIS A 521 -23.13 -15.19 -2.38
CA HIS A 521 -22.95 -16.63 -2.32
C HIS A 521 -22.79 -17.06 -0.85
N ALA A 522 -23.63 -17.96 -0.41
CA ALA A 522 -23.74 -18.45 0.96
C ALA A 522 -23.26 -19.90 1.09
N GLU A 523 -22.99 -20.35 2.31
CA GLU A 523 -22.57 -21.72 2.61
C GLU A 523 -21.28 -22.14 1.90
N ILE A 524 -20.36 -21.16 1.68
CA ILE A 524 -19.10 -21.38 0.98
C ILE A 524 -17.99 -21.77 1.97
N LEU A 525 -17.25 -22.81 1.66
CA LEU A 525 -16.05 -23.17 2.39
C LEU A 525 -14.89 -22.18 2.08
N PRO A 526 -13.98 -21.95 3.03
CA PRO A 526 -12.84 -21.03 2.81
C PRO A 526 -12.02 -21.35 1.55
N GLU A 527 -11.80 -22.62 1.24
CA GLU A 527 -11.09 -23.11 0.06
C GLU A 527 -11.81 -22.82 -1.25
N ASP A 528 -13.14 -22.78 -1.26
CA ASP A 528 -13.96 -22.53 -2.44
C ASP A 528 -14.07 -21.03 -2.79
N LYS A 529 -13.81 -20.11 -1.85
CA LYS A 529 -13.86 -18.66 -2.09
C LYS A 529 -12.96 -18.26 -3.24
N SER A 530 -11.77 -18.85 -3.34
CA SER A 530 -10.82 -18.60 -4.43
C SER A 530 -11.37 -18.98 -5.80
N HIS A 531 -12.19 -20.03 -5.89
CA HIS A 531 -12.84 -20.47 -7.13
C HIS A 531 -13.85 -19.43 -7.62
N TYR A 532 -14.68 -18.87 -6.70
CA TYR A 532 -15.63 -17.81 -7.04
C TYR A 532 -14.93 -16.54 -7.52
N VAL A 533 -13.89 -16.10 -6.82
CA VAL A 533 -13.07 -14.95 -7.25
C VAL A 533 -12.50 -15.19 -8.66
N ASN A 534 -11.94 -16.37 -8.93
CA ASN A 534 -11.37 -16.69 -10.23
C ASN A 534 -12.42 -16.71 -11.36
N LYS A 535 -13.67 -17.11 -11.06
CA LYS A 535 -14.79 -17.05 -12.01
C LYS A 535 -15.18 -15.60 -12.33
N LEU A 536 -15.20 -14.72 -11.35
CA LEU A 536 -15.52 -13.29 -11.55
C LEU A 536 -14.43 -12.59 -12.35
N LYS A 537 -13.15 -12.92 -12.16
CA LYS A 537 -12.02 -12.39 -12.96
C LYS A 537 -12.13 -12.62 -14.47
N GLN A 538 -12.91 -13.59 -14.90
CA GLN A 538 -13.16 -13.81 -16.34
C GLN A 538 -14.06 -12.74 -16.97
N ARG A 539 -14.75 -11.92 -16.14
CA ARG A 539 -15.69 -10.88 -16.57
C ARG A 539 -15.13 -9.47 -16.45
N GLY A 540 -14.11 -9.27 -15.61
CA GLY A 540 -13.52 -7.97 -15.35
C GLY A 540 -12.51 -8.00 -14.21
N THR A 541 -11.99 -6.84 -13.83
CA THR A 541 -10.99 -6.70 -12.75
C THR A 541 -11.67 -6.81 -11.39
N VAL A 542 -11.20 -7.73 -10.56
CA VAL A 542 -11.79 -8.06 -9.25
C VAL A 542 -10.93 -7.55 -8.10
N MET A 543 -11.54 -6.74 -7.24
CA MET A 543 -11.02 -6.41 -5.92
C MET A 543 -11.69 -7.29 -4.86
N MET A 544 -10.92 -8.13 -4.14
CA MET A 544 -11.40 -8.91 -3.00
C MET A 544 -11.02 -8.20 -1.70
N VAL A 545 -11.99 -8.00 -0.81
CA VAL A 545 -11.77 -7.44 0.53
C VAL A 545 -12.07 -8.50 1.58
N GLY A 546 -11.13 -8.72 2.48
CA GLY A 546 -11.21 -9.74 3.53
C GLY A 546 -10.43 -9.35 4.80
N ASP A 547 -10.45 -10.22 5.81
CA ASP A 547 -9.68 -10.06 7.05
C ASP A 547 -8.21 -10.53 6.92
N GLY A 548 -7.90 -11.25 5.86
CA GLY A 548 -6.55 -11.75 5.54
C GLY A 548 -6.13 -13.04 6.25
N ILE A 549 -6.92 -13.56 7.18
CA ILE A 549 -6.62 -14.80 7.90
C ILE A 549 -7.27 -16.00 7.20
N ASN A 550 -8.59 -15.96 7.08
CA ASN A 550 -9.37 -17.03 6.47
C ASN A 550 -9.45 -16.92 4.94
N ASP A 551 -9.29 -15.70 4.45
CA ASP A 551 -9.45 -15.34 3.04
C ASP A 551 -8.14 -15.22 2.27
N ALA A 552 -6.99 -15.52 2.89
CA ALA A 552 -5.67 -15.41 2.27
C ALA A 552 -5.58 -16.01 0.85
N PRO A 553 -6.11 -17.22 0.57
CA PRO A 553 -6.13 -17.75 -0.79
C PRO A 553 -6.97 -16.89 -1.75
N ALA A 554 -8.16 -16.45 -1.34
CA ALA A 554 -9.05 -15.64 -2.17
C ALA A 554 -8.46 -14.25 -2.47
N LEU A 555 -7.82 -13.61 -1.47
CA LEU A 555 -7.09 -12.36 -1.61
C LEU A 555 -5.92 -12.48 -2.60
N ALA A 556 -5.16 -13.58 -2.52
CA ALA A 556 -4.02 -13.82 -3.42
C ALA A 556 -4.45 -14.12 -4.87
N PHE A 557 -5.65 -14.67 -5.09
CA PHE A 557 -6.18 -14.95 -6.43
C PHE A 557 -6.85 -13.75 -7.09
N ALA A 558 -7.33 -12.77 -6.32
CA ALA A 558 -7.92 -11.54 -6.85
C ALA A 558 -6.90 -10.71 -7.65
N ASP A 559 -7.36 -9.81 -8.51
CA ASP A 559 -6.48 -8.82 -9.15
C ASP A 559 -5.94 -7.85 -8.13
N VAL A 560 -6.77 -7.48 -7.14
CA VAL A 560 -6.36 -6.75 -5.94
C VAL A 560 -6.98 -7.40 -4.71
N GLY A 561 -6.17 -8.06 -3.89
CA GLY A 561 -6.57 -8.49 -2.55
C GLY A 561 -6.35 -7.35 -1.56
N VAL A 562 -7.39 -6.96 -0.85
CA VAL A 562 -7.37 -5.87 0.16
C VAL A 562 -7.69 -6.45 1.52
N SER A 563 -6.80 -6.27 2.48
CA SER A 563 -7.10 -6.56 3.89
C SER A 563 -7.52 -5.28 4.61
N LEU A 564 -8.64 -5.35 5.35
CA LEU A 564 -9.23 -4.24 6.09
C LEU A 564 -9.28 -4.55 7.59
N GLY A 565 -8.68 -3.70 8.43
CA GLY A 565 -8.80 -3.74 9.88
C GLY A 565 -7.49 -3.47 10.63
N GLY A 566 -7.60 -2.95 11.86
CA GLY A 566 -6.46 -2.58 12.70
C GLY A 566 -5.75 -3.73 13.42
N ARG A 567 -6.33 -4.95 13.44
CA ARG A 567 -5.80 -6.15 14.12
C ARG A 567 -5.12 -7.13 13.19
N GLN A 568 -4.56 -6.64 12.10
CA GLN A 568 -3.98 -7.50 11.09
C GLN A 568 -2.76 -8.24 11.61
N THR A 569 -2.79 -9.56 11.52
CA THR A 569 -1.63 -10.41 11.71
C THR A 569 -0.64 -10.19 10.55
N ASP A 570 0.64 -10.44 10.79
CA ASP A 570 1.67 -10.42 9.74
C ASP A 570 1.25 -11.26 8.52
N ILE A 571 0.46 -12.33 8.73
CA ILE A 571 -0.08 -13.21 7.68
C ILE A 571 -1.06 -12.46 6.76
N ALA A 572 -1.96 -11.64 7.31
CA ALA A 572 -2.90 -10.86 6.53
C ALA A 572 -2.20 -9.79 5.69
N ALA A 573 -1.23 -9.11 6.30
CA ALA A 573 -0.38 -8.17 5.61
C ALA A 573 0.45 -8.85 4.50
N GLU A 574 0.93 -10.08 4.70
CA GLU A 574 1.74 -10.81 3.71
C GLU A 574 0.90 -11.30 2.51
N SER A 575 -0.32 -11.78 2.74
CA SER A 575 -1.19 -12.37 1.72
C SER A 575 -1.94 -11.36 0.85
N SER A 576 -2.17 -10.13 1.33
CA SER A 576 -2.90 -9.11 0.60
C SER A 576 -1.99 -8.23 -0.26
N ALA A 577 -2.52 -7.74 -1.38
CA ALA A 577 -1.86 -6.77 -2.27
C ALA A 577 -1.93 -5.35 -1.70
N VAL A 578 -2.99 -5.06 -0.98
CA VAL A 578 -3.24 -3.79 -0.29
C VAL A 578 -3.64 -4.07 1.15
N THR A 579 -3.02 -3.37 2.08
CA THR A 579 -3.31 -3.47 3.51
C THR A 579 -3.79 -2.13 4.03
N ILE A 580 -4.97 -2.09 4.64
CA ILE A 580 -5.55 -0.88 5.23
C ILE A 580 -5.52 -1.04 6.75
N HIS A 581 -4.65 -0.26 7.42
CA HIS A 581 -4.44 -0.30 8.88
C HIS A 581 -5.50 0.48 9.68
N SER A 582 -6.69 0.64 9.14
CA SER A 582 -7.81 1.33 9.77
C SER A 582 -9.05 0.47 9.73
N GLU A 583 -9.92 0.60 10.74
CA GLU A 583 -11.24 -0.04 10.77
C GLU A 583 -12.31 0.74 10.02
N ASP A 584 -12.01 1.99 9.57
CA ASP A 584 -12.96 2.83 8.84
C ASP A 584 -13.11 2.34 7.38
N PRO A 585 -14.29 1.84 6.98
CA PRO A 585 -14.51 1.35 5.61
C PRO A 585 -14.41 2.45 4.54
N GLU A 586 -14.47 3.74 4.90
CA GLU A 586 -14.28 4.84 3.94
C GLU A 586 -12.87 4.83 3.32
N ARG A 587 -11.89 4.18 3.95
CA ARG A 587 -10.55 3.96 3.39
C ARG A 587 -10.54 3.11 2.11
N LEU A 588 -11.51 2.20 1.95
CA LEU A 588 -11.67 1.43 0.72
C LEU A 588 -11.94 2.33 -0.48
N ILE A 589 -12.84 3.32 -0.31
CA ILE A 589 -13.13 4.26 -1.40
C ILE A 589 -11.96 5.21 -1.67
N GLU A 590 -11.22 5.63 -0.63
CA GLU A 590 -10.00 6.41 -0.81
C GLU A 590 -8.95 5.65 -1.65
N THR A 591 -8.84 4.34 -1.42
CA THR A 591 -7.91 3.46 -2.14
C THR A 591 -8.27 3.37 -3.63
N LEU A 592 -9.54 3.12 -3.95
CA LEU A 592 -10.04 3.09 -5.33
C LEU A 592 -9.85 4.44 -6.05
N GLN A 593 -10.18 5.54 -5.36
CA GLN A 593 -10.02 6.89 -5.92
C GLN A 593 -8.55 7.23 -6.18
N LEU A 594 -7.63 6.79 -5.31
CA LEU A 594 -6.21 6.99 -5.51
C LEU A 594 -5.73 6.27 -6.77
N GLY A 595 -6.14 5.01 -6.97
CA GLY A 595 -5.85 4.25 -8.20
C GLY A 595 -6.28 5.01 -9.45
N ARG A 596 -7.57 5.37 -9.54
CA ARG A 596 -8.16 6.07 -10.70
C ARG A 596 -7.47 7.38 -11.01
N ARG A 597 -7.25 8.22 -10.01
CA ARG A 597 -6.57 9.51 -10.21
C ARG A 597 -5.12 9.37 -10.64
N THR A 598 -4.45 8.33 -10.16
CA THR A 598 -3.09 8.04 -10.59
C THR A 598 -3.07 7.70 -12.07
N MET A 599 -3.99 6.85 -12.52
CA MET A 599 -4.10 6.49 -13.93
C MET A 599 -4.55 7.67 -14.79
N ASP A 600 -5.47 8.50 -14.33
CA ASP A 600 -5.85 9.75 -15.02
C ASP A 600 -4.65 10.67 -15.24
N LEU A 601 -3.78 10.84 -14.23
CA LEU A 601 -2.55 11.63 -14.36
C LEU A 601 -1.56 10.99 -15.33
N VAL A 602 -1.43 9.66 -15.32
CA VAL A 602 -0.59 8.94 -16.28
C VAL A 602 -1.09 9.18 -17.71
N HIS A 603 -2.39 9.05 -17.95
CA HIS A 603 -2.98 9.32 -19.25
C HIS A 603 -2.81 10.78 -19.69
N GLN A 604 -3.02 11.75 -18.79
CA GLN A 604 -2.76 13.17 -19.07
C GLN A 604 -1.30 13.40 -19.47
N ASN A 605 -0.35 12.79 -18.74
CA ASN A 605 1.07 12.92 -19.04
C ASN A 605 1.44 12.28 -20.38
N PHE A 606 0.83 11.13 -20.74
CA PHE A 606 1.02 10.51 -22.05
C PHE A 606 0.53 11.40 -23.16
N MET A 607 -0.68 11.92 -23.05
CA MET A 607 -1.26 12.83 -24.06
C MET A 607 -0.43 14.11 -24.21
N ALA A 608 0.00 14.71 -23.10
CA ALA A 608 0.84 15.91 -23.11
C ALA A 608 2.19 15.63 -23.78
N THR A 609 2.86 14.53 -23.42
CA THR A 609 4.17 14.16 -24.01
C THR A 609 4.06 13.92 -25.51
N ILE A 610 3.05 13.14 -25.94
CA ILE A 610 2.85 12.84 -27.36
C ILE A 610 2.51 14.11 -28.12
N LEU A 611 1.60 14.94 -27.64
CA LEU A 611 1.16 16.15 -28.34
C LEU A 611 2.30 17.18 -28.49
N VAL A 612 3.00 17.47 -27.38
CA VAL A 612 4.08 18.49 -27.40
C VAL A 612 5.25 18.01 -28.26
N ASN A 613 5.69 16.77 -28.10
CA ASN A 613 6.82 16.24 -28.86
C ASN A 613 6.49 16.09 -30.36
N SER A 614 5.28 15.61 -30.70
CA SER A 614 4.85 15.51 -32.10
C SER A 614 4.72 16.90 -32.75
N SER A 615 4.23 17.90 -32.02
CA SER A 615 4.16 19.27 -32.50
C SER A 615 5.55 19.84 -32.71
N ALA A 616 6.48 19.65 -31.79
CA ALA A 616 7.87 20.08 -31.94
C ALA A 616 8.57 19.37 -33.12
N MET A 617 8.34 18.06 -33.29
CA MET A 617 8.86 17.32 -34.47
C MET A 617 8.33 17.92 -35.80
N LEU A 618 7.04 18.20 -35.90
CA LEU A 618 6.41 18.79 -37.07
C LEU A 618 7.00 20.15 -37.38
N LEU A 619 7.08 21.03 -36.36
CA LEU A 619 7.68 22.37 -36.54
C LEU A 619 9.17 22.28 -36.93
N GLY A 620 9.89 21.32 -36.38
CA GLY A 620 11.28 21.03 -36.72
C GLY A 620 11.44 20.55 -38.16
N ALA A 621 10.59 19.62 -38.61
CA ALA A 621 10.55 19.11 -39.99
C ALA A 621 10.26 20.21 -40.99
N LEU A 622 9.34 21.13 -40.64
CA LEU A 622 9.03 22.33 -41.43
C LEU A 622 10.13 23.41 -41.41
N GLY A 623 11.17 23.24 -40.58
CA GLY A 623 12.26 24.22 -40.43
C GLY A 623 11.85 25.50 -39.68
N LYS A 624 10.75 25.44 -38.92
CA LYS A 624 10.24 26.60 -38.14
C LYS A 624 10.94 26.78 -36.80
N ILE A 625 11.58 25.75 -36.27
CA ILE A 625 12.37 25.80 -35.04
C ILE A 625 13.76 25.22 -35.28
N SER A 626 14.75 25.68 -34.51
CA SER A 626 16.10 25.11 -34.52
C SER A 626 16.20 23.87 -33.63
N PRO A 627 17.25 22.99 -33.79
CA PRO A 627 17.47 21.82 -32.93
C PRO A 627 17.57 22.19 -31.45
N LEU A 628 18.12 23.37 -31.13
CA LEU A 628 18.18 23.85 -29.74
C LEU A 628 16.77 24.04 -29.16
N TRP A 629 15.88 24.75 -29.88
CA TRP A 629 14.52 24.99 -29.42
C TRP A 629 13.70 23.67 -29.36
N ALA A 630 13.90 22.76 -30.31
CA ALA A 630 13.28 21.44 -30.26
C ALA A 630 13.66 20.68 -28.97
N ALA A 631 14.95 20.68 -28.61
CA ALA A 631 15.44 20.05 -27.37
C ALA A 631 14.93 20.79 -26.11
N VAL A 632 14.87 22.14 -26.11
CA VAL A 632 14.32 22.93 -24.98
C VAL A 632 12.84 22.59 -24.77
N ILE A 633 12.03 22.56 -25.82
CA ILE A 633 10.60 22.21 -25.72
C ILE A 633 10.42 20.81 -25.19
N HIS A 634 11.13 19.83 -25.76
CA HIS A 634 11.08 18.43 -25.32
C HIS A 634 11.44 18.27 -23.83
N ASN A 635 12.58 18.81 -23.40
CA ASN A 635 13.05 18.65 -22.02
C ASN A 635 12.16 19.39 -21.01
N THR A 636 11.63 20.57 -21.39
CA THR A 636 10.67 21.31 -20.55
C THR A 636 9.36 20.53 -20.42
N ALA A 637 8.87 19.93 -21.49
CA ALA A 637 7.68 19.07 -21.45
C ALA A 637 7.90 17.85 -20.54
N THR A 638 9.06 17.19 -20.65
CA THR A 638 9.44 16.07 -19.79
C THR A 638 9.46 16.47 -18.32
N LEU A 639 10.08 17.59 -17.97
CA LEU A 639 10.10 18.10 -16.60
C LEU A 639 8.68 18.44 -16.12
N ALA A 640 7.86 19.06 -16.96
CA ALA A 640 6.49 19.43 -16.61
C ALA A 640 5.61 18.19 -16.29
N VAL A 641 5.69 17.11 -17.08
CA VAL A 641 4.91 15.89 -16.83
C VAL A 641 5.40 15.13 -15.61
N VAL A 642 6.71 15.15 -15.30
CA VAL A 642 7.25 14.59 -14.06
C VAL A 642 6.75 15.37 -12.84
N LEU A 643 6.79 16.71 -12.90
CA LEU A 643 6.24 17.55 -11.83
C LEU A 643 4.71 17.40 -11.69
N ASN A 644 3.99 17.22 -12.80
CA ASN A 644 2.56 16.92 -12.76
C ASN A 644 2.27 15.60 -12.02
N SER A 645 3.11 14.58 -12.19
CA SER A 645 3.00 13.31 -11.45
C SER A 645 3.13 13.49 -9.93
N CYS A 646 3.94 14.46 -9.47
CA CYS A 646 4.11 14.76 -8.05
C CYS A 646 2.88 15.40 -7.40
N ARG A 647 1.86 15.85 -8.16
CA ARG A 647 0.63 16.45 -7.61
C ARG A 647 -0.15 15.51 -6.71
N ILE A 648 0.03 14.19 -6.86
CA ILE A 648 -0.58 13.18 -5.98
C ILE A 648 -0.14 13.37 -4.52
N LEU A 649 1.11 13.80 -4.27
CA LEU A 649 1.67 14.00 -2.93
C LEU A 649 1.05 15.18 -2.17
N ASN A 650 0.60 16.22 -2.87
CA ASN A 650 0.18 17.52 -2.28
C ASN A 650 -1.31 17.62 -1.94
N GLN A 651 -2.08 16.53 -2.01
CA GLN A 651 -3.51 16.57 -1.76
C GLN A 651 -3.82 16.57 -0.26
N ASN A 652 -3.95 17.75 0.32
CA ASN A 652 -4.42 17.97 1.68
C ASN A 652 -5.85 17.41 1.89
N LYS A 653 -6.12 16.91 3.09
CA LYS A 653 -7.33 16.18 3.53
C LYS A 653 -8.68 16.86 3.23
N THR A 654 -8.73 18.15 2.95
CA THR A 654 -9.98 18.93 2.85
C THR A 654 -10.40 19.33 1.42
N GLY A 655 -9.54 19.20 0.41
CA GLY A 655 -9.84 19.62 -0.98
C GLY A 655 -10.39 18.51 -1.88
N PHE A 656 -10.31 17.26 -1.44
CA PHE A 656 -10.51 16.08 -2.27
C PHE A 656 -11.99 15.84 -2.66
N PHE A 657 -12.93 16.17 -1.79
CA PHE A 657 -14.36 15.92 -2.01
C PHE A 657 -15.15 17.09 -2.62
N ALA A 658 -14.57 18.31 -2.63
CA ALA A 658 -15.33 19.51 -2.94
C ALA A 658 -15.31 19.94 -4.43
N ARG A 659 -14.38 19.46 -5.27
CA ARG A 659 -14.17 20.02 -6.61
C ARG A 659 -14.95 19.37 -7.76
N ASN A 660 -15.44 18.15 -7.61
CA ASN A 660 -16.19 17.45 -8.67
C ASN A 660 -17.72 17.67 -8.66
N ARG A 661 -18.25 18.60 -7.82
CA ARG A 661 -19.70 18.93 -7.84
C ARG A 661 -20.08 20.06 -8.80
N ARG A 662 -19.14 20.59 -9.62
CA ARG A 662 -19.41 21.71 -10.54
C ARG A 662 -19.23 21.39 -12.02
N ALA A 663 -19.05 20.12 -12.38
CA ALA A 663 -18.96 19.70 -13.77
C ALA A 663 -19.73 18.40 -13.98
N ALA A 664 -21.01 18.43 -13.77
CA ALA A 664 -22.05 17.54 -14.33
C ALA A 664 -23.35 18.35 -14.40
#